data_8e1a5cde53d4043ef4a08f58ef4758f2
#
_entry.id   8e1a5cde53d4043ef4a08f58ef4758f2
#
_cell.length_a   1.000
_cell.length_b   1.000
_cell.length_c   1.000
_cell.angle_alpha   90.00
_cell.angle_beta   90.00
_cell.angle_gamma   90.00
#
_symmetry.space_group_name_H-M   'P 1'
#
loop_
_entity.id
_entity.type
_entity.pdbx_description
1 polymer ?
#
loop_
_entity_poly.entity_id
_entity_poly.type
_entity_poly.pdbx_seq_one_letter_code
_entity_poly.pdbx_strand_id
1 'polypeptide(L)'
;MGLKLSGEDIYNPGQGALGDAVVQFGGGCTGEIVSSQGLVFTNHHCGYRQIQSHSSVAANYLRDGFYAPTLRDELPNPGLNVTIVEEIVDATDYLKEYLEKVGEQDPLVYMRRGYLRKVAKQWYLEHRGALKAGVALDMAPFYEGNRYYLFVKKQYSDIRLVAAPPSCIGKFGADTDNWEWPRHSGDFSVFRIYTAPDGSPAEYSAENVPLKPKYYLKVSGKGVAEGDFVMMMGFPGTTNHFYTPSEVRERLEVDNQIRIDLRKVRQETMWEEMMKDEAINIQYAAKYQGSTNAYKNAIGTSWAARKMNFEAVKQQMVDRLLAYSKQYNKPEYAEAVAKIEAMVKERATLRALAKIYDEGLWRAVETAKAPLIESEEQFAKLRDPQAATQWYDEVVLGYFDKDYNKEVDRKVTAAMFKAVLEYIDRVTEGQELSIQLQAPFGIRRWMESKGETKVLGAIFDESIYFDKAKMVEVLSSEGGEVAYALDPVTLLAFSVREDMKTISKALSEYDRDFALARRTLLQGMLEMDGEMNLWPDANLTLRYTFGKIQGYVPRDNVYYGAQTTMDGIMEKWDDASPEFYLLPKVVDIYCNKDFGRWALPNGKMPVNIVATTHTTGGNSGSPLVNGKGELVGINFDRNWEGVGGDIEYLPDYQRSIILDVRYLLLVLDKYLGADRLMKELDIVE
;
A
#
# COMPACT_ATOMS: atom_id res chain seq x y z
N MET A 1 13.80 20.24 -21.54
CA MET A 1 13.41 19.84 -20.19
C MET A 1 14.57 19.43 -19.28
N GLY A 2 15.70 18.96 -19.74
CA GLY A 2 16.85 18.54 -18.91
C GLY A 2 17.15 17.05 -18.96
N LEU A 3 16.26 16.22 -19.52
CA LEU A 3 16.51 14.80 -19.77
C LEU A 3 17.62 14.65 -20.81
N LYS A 4 18.64 13.84 -20.48
CA LYS A 4 19.78 13.53 -21.34
C LYS A 4 19.81 12.07 -21.79
N LEU A 5 18.89 11.26 -21.27
CA LEU A 5 18.74 9.84 -21.58
C LEU A 5 17.87 9.67 -22.82
N SER A 6 18.21 8.69 -23.64
CA SER A 6 17.34 8.18 -24.70
C SER A 6 16.26 7.25 -24.16
N GLY A 7 15.28 6.89 -24.98
CA GLY A 7 14.30 5.87 -24.61
C GLY A 7 14.94 4.52 -24.30
N GLU A 8 16.01 4.14 -25.02
CA GLU A 8 16.75 2.89 -24.81
C GLU A 8 17.56 2.89 -23.50
N ASP A 9 18.04 4.07 -23.04
CA ASP A 9 18.69 4.19 -21.73
C ASP A 9 17.69 4.01 -20.59
N ILE A 10 16.41 4.35 -20.83
CA ILE A 10 15.33 4.23 -19.83
C ILE A 10 14.76 2.81 -19.82
N TYR A 11 14.46 2.25 -20.98
CA TYR A 11 13.90 0.93 -21.13
C TYR A 11 14.43 0.23 -22.38
N ASN A 12 15.18 -0.86 -22.20
CA ASN A 12 15.74 -1.70 -23.26
C ASN A 12 15.79 -3.16 -22.83
N PRO A 13 14.73 -3.94 -23.11
CA PRO A 13 14.60 -5.30 -22.60
C PRO A 13 15.83 -6.16 -22.88
N GLY A 14 16.43 -6.68 -21.81
CA GLY A 14 17.56 -7.61 -21.89
C GLY A 14 18.95 -6.98 -22.14
N GLN A 15 19.06 -5.67 -22.40
CA GLN A 15 20.32 -5.00 -22.72
C GLN A 15 20.92 -4.18 -21.56
N GLY A 16 20.19 -4.06 -20.45
CA GLY A 16 20.58 -3.25 -19.30
C GLY A 16 20.21 -1.77 -19.48
N ALA A 17 19.11 -1.36 -18.87
CA ALA A 17 18.61 0.01 -18.88
C ALA A 17 18.19 0.42 -17.48
N LEU A 18 17.89 1.68 -17.25
CA LEU A 18 17.49 2.24 -15.96
C LEU A 18 16.35 1.44 -15.32
N GLY A 19 15.36 0.99 -16.10
CA GLY A 19 14.26 0.15 -15.65
C GLY A 19 14.67 -1.20 -15.04
N ASP A 20 15.82 -1.76 -15.46
CA ASP A 20 16.35 -3.02 -14.90
C ASP A 20 16.89 -2.85 -13.46
N ALA A 21 17.16 -1.61 -13.02
CA ALA A 21 17.56 -1.32 -11.65
C ALA A 21 16.36 -1.07 -10.72
N VAL A 22 15.15 -0.89 -11.24
CA VAL A 22 13.95 -0.58 -10.45
C VAL A 22 13.21 -1.86 -10.12
N VAL A 23 13.02 -2.12 -8.83
CA VAL A 23 12.45 -3.37 -8.35
C VAL A 23 11.13 -3.15 -7.61
N GLN A 24 10.18 -4.07 -7.77
CA GLN A 24 9.02 -4.16 -6.89
C GLN A 24 9.46 -4.87 -5.61
N PHE A 25 9.37 -4.18 -4.47
CA PHE A 25 9.82 -4.66 -3.17
C PHE A 25 8.63 -5.10 -2.31
N GLY A 26 8.65 -6.36 -1.85
CA GLY A 26 7.62 -6.93 -0.98
C GLY A 26 6.19 -6.87 -1.54
N GLY A 27 6.03 -6.66 -2.84
CA GLY A 27 4.73 -6.61 -3.53
C GLY A 27 3.94 -5.30 -3.38
N GLY A 28 4.35 -4.37 -2.51
CA GLY A 28 3.63 -3.12 -2.24
C GLY A 28 4.48 -1.85 -2.28
N CYS A 29 5.80 -1.99 -2.32
CA CYS A 29 6.76 -0.90 -2.42
C CYS A 29 7.62 -1.02 -3.68
N THR A 30 8.43 -0.01 -3.90
CA THR A 30 9.50 0.03 -4.91
C THR A 30 10.86 0.02 -4.20
N GLY A 31 11.90 -0.33 -4.90
CA GLY A 31 13.30 -0.16 -4.51
C GLY A 31 14.17 -0.02 -5.75
N GLU A 32 15.45 0.26 -5.54
CA GLU A 32 16.43 0.38 -6.61
C GLU A 32 17.72 -0.34 -6.31
N ILE A 33 18.27 -0.99 -7.33
CA ILE A 33 19.58 -1.62 -7.25
C ILE A 33 20.65 -0.54 -7.46
N VAL A 34 21.59 -0.42 -6.50
CA VAL A 34 22.59 0.65 -6.42
C VAL A 34 24.03 0.16 -6.44
N SER A 35 24.25 -1.13 -6.65
CA SER A 35 25.60 -1.68 -6.78
C SER A 35 25.66 -2.87 -7.74
N SER A 36 26.88 -3.18 -8.21
CA SER A 36 27.18 -4.38 -9.01
C SER A 36 27.01 -5.70 -8.25
N GLN A 37 26.72 -5.64 -6.94
CA GLN A 37 26.50 -6.78 -6.06
C GLN A 37 25.08 -6.85 -5.49
N GLY A 38 24.10 -6.31 -6.23
CA GLY A 38 22.68 -6.46 -5.92
C GLY A 38 22.23 -5.75 -4.62
N LEU A 39 22.94 -4.70 -4.20
CA LEU A 39 22.51 -3.84 -3.10
C LEU A 39 21.27 -3.07 -3.50
N VAL A 40 20.25 -3.05 -2.64
CA VAL A 40 18.96 -2.42 -2.89
C VAL A 40 18.68 -1.35 -1.85
N PHE A 41 18.34 -0.15 -2.29
CA PHE A 41 17.74 0.86 -1.42
C PHE A 41 16.22 0.81 -1.52
N THR A 42 15.55 1.04 -0.41
CA THR A 42 14.10 1.26 -0.30
C THR A 42 13.81 2.06 0.97
N ASN A 43 12.55 2.32 1.29
CA ASN A 43 12.22 3.05 2.51
C ASN A 43 12.36 2.23 3.80
N HIS A 44 12.54 2.93 4.91
CA HIS A 44 12.51 2.34 6.26
C HIS A 44 11.13 1.73 6.55
N HIS A 45 10.05 2.44 6.21
CA HIS A 45 8.70 1.92 6.40
C HIS A 45 8.39 0.71 5.52
N CYS A 46 8.99 0.56 4.34
CA CYS A 46 8.88 -0.64 3.49
C CYS A 46 9.61 -1.84 4.10
N GLY A 47 10.74 -1.61 4.75
CA GLY A 47 11.53 -2.62 5.47
C GLY A 47 11.15 -2.80 6.93
N TYR A 48 10.18 -2.04 7.45
CA TYR A 48 9.90 -1.97 8.90
C TYR A 48 9.62 -3.33 9.53
N ARG A 49 8.77 -4.15 8.88
CA ARG A 49 8.43 -5.49 9.37
C ARG A 49 9.68 -6.39 9.48
N GLN A 50 10.59 -6.30 8.53
CA GLN A 50 11.84 -7.07 8.52
C GLN A 50 12.76 -6.59 9.64
N ILE A 51 12.94 -5.28 9.80
CA ILE A 51 13.73 -4.71 10.88
C ILE A 51 13.16 -5.12 12.25
N GLN A 52 11.83 -5.05 12.40
CA GLN A 52 11.13 -5.46 13.61
C GLN A 52 11.30 -6.96 13.90
N SER A 53 11.19 -7.83 12.89
CA SER A 53 11.30 -9.28 13.08
C SER A 53 12.68 -9.72 13.59
N HIS A 54 13.72 -8.96 13.26
CA HIS A 54 15.08 -9.17 13.75
C HIS A 54 15.40 -8.44 15.05
N SER A 55 14.49 -7.58 15.55
CA SER A 55 14.68 -6.84 16.78
C SER A 55 14.30 -7.67 18.01
N SER A 56 15.05 -7.52 19.09
CA SER A 56 14.77 -8.07 20.41
C SER A 56 15.09 -7.05 21.50
N VAL A 57 14.74 -7.33 22.75
CA VAL A 57 15.11 -6.45 23.88
C VAL A 57 16.63 -6.28 23.99
N ALA A 58 17.39 -7.32 23.68
CA ALA A 58 18.87 -7.30 23.73
C ALA A 58 19.52 -6.66 22.50
N ALA A 59 18.83 -6.67 21.34
CA ALA A 59 19.31 -6.11 20.07
C ALA A 59 18.13 -5.40 19.36
N ASN A 60 17.85 -4.18 19.80
CA ASN A 60 16.70 -3.42 19.30
C ASN A 60 17.08 -2.60 18.05
N TYR A 61 17.02 -3.25 16.87
CA TYR A 61 17.41 -2.61 15.62
C TYR A 61 16.47 -1.46 15.20
N LEU A 62 15.22 -1.46 15.67
CA LEU A 62 14.32 -0.32 15.48
C LEU A 62 14.78 0.92 16.25
N ARG A 63 15.29 0.72 17.49
CA ARG A 63 15.78 1.82 18.35
C ARG A 63 17.19 2.25 17.98
N ASP A 64 18.10 1.30 17.76
CA ASP A 64 19.55 1.55 17.71
C ASP A 64 20.08 1.63 16.26
N GLY A 65 19.28 1.17 15.28
CA GLY A 65 19.72 0.93 13.91
C GLY A 65 20.43 -0.42 13.75
N PHE A 66 20.71 -0.77 12.50
CA PHE A 66 21.41 -2.01 12.15
C PHE A 66 22.39 -1.78 11.00
N TYR A 67 23.54 -2.43 11.06
CA TYR A 67 24.48 -2.55 9.95
C TYR A 67 25.21 -3.90 10.02
N ALA A 68 25.26 -4.60 8.88
CA ALA A 68 25.99 -5.85 8.70
C ALA A 68 27.43 -5.57 8.22
N PRO A 69 28.48 -5.76 9.05
CA PRO A 69 29.87 -5.47 8.65
C PRO A 69 30.38 -6.36 7.52
N THR A 70 29.88 -7.60 7.42
CA THR A 70 30.24 -8.55 6.36
C THR A 70 29.02 -9.13 5.67
N LEU A 71 29.18 -9.78 4.51
CA LEU A 71 28.10 -10.48 3.82
C LEU A 71 27.45 -11.60 4.67
N ARG A 72 28.20 -12.18 5.60
CA ARG A 72 27.70 -13.23 6.50
C ARG A 72 26.78 -12.71 7.60
N ASP A 73 26.93 -11.43 7.93
CA ASP A 73 26.14 -10.76 8.97
C ASP A 73 24.81 -10.22 8.40
N GLU A 74 24.62 -10.27 7.07
CA GLU A 74 23.39 -9.84 6.43
C GLU A 74 22.24 -10.80 6.77
N LEU A 75 21.11 -10.26 7.26
CA LEU A 75 20.03 -11.03 7.88
C LEU A 75 18.99 -11.48 6.85
N PRO A 76 18.74 -12.80 6.71
CA PRO A 76 17.76 -13.32 5.76
C PRO A 76 16.33 -12.98 6.17
N ASN A 77 15.45 -12.72 5.19
CA ASN A 77 14.06 -12.38 5.41
C ASN A 77 13.13 -13.38 4.70
N PRO A 78 12.81 -14.52 5.32
CA PRO A 78 11.90 -15.51 4.74
C PRO A 78 10.56 -14.91 4.35
N GLY A 79 10.08 -15.21 3.13
CA GLY A 79 8.82 -14.69 2.61
C GLY A 79 8.89 -13.29 1.99
N LEU A 80 10.00 -12.56 2.11
CA LEU A 80 10.22 -11.32 1.38
C LEU A 80 10.66 -11.63 -0.06
N ASN A 81 9.99 -11.01 -1.02
CA ASN A 81 10.32 -11.15 -2.44
C ASN A 81 10.66 -9.80 -3.06
N VAL A 82 11.59 -9.84 -4.00
CA VAL A 82 11.90 -8.71 -4.89
C VAL A 82 11.70 -9.15 -6.33
N THR A 83 11.06 -8.30 -7.13
CA THR A 83 10.71 -8.62 -8.52
C THR A 83 11.24 -7.56 -9.47
N ILE A 84 11.91 -7.99 -10.53
CA ILE A 84 12.45 -7.15 -11.62
C ILE A 84 11.61 -7.38 -12.87
N VAL A 85 11.24 -6.32 -13.60
CA VAL A 85 10.57 -6.43 -14.90
C VAL A 85 11.63 -6.67 -15.98
N GLU A 86 11.55 -7.81 -16.65
CA GLU A 86 12.48 -8.17 -17.71
C GLU A 86 12.00 -7.76 -19.11
N GLU A 87 10.68 -7.80 -19.34
CA GLU A 87 10.07 -7.47 -20.62
C GLU A 87 8.63 -6.97 -20.44
N ILE A 88 8.23 -5.99 -21.22
CA ILE A 88 6.86 -5.49 -21.34
C ILE A 88 6.41 -5.66 -22.78
N VAL A 89 5.29 -6.34 -22.99
CA VAL A 89 4.75 -6.65 -24.32
C VAL A 89 3.34 -6.12 -24.43
N ASP A 90 3.01 -5.39 -25.49
CA ASP A 90 1.61 -5.13 -25.83
C ASP A 90 0.94 -6.45 -26.22
N ALA A 91 0.03 -6.92 -25.37
CA ALA A 91 -0.69 -8.17 -25.54
C ALA A 91 -2.16 -7.94 -25.94
N THR A 92 -2.52 -6.72 -26.35
CA THR A 92 -3.91 -6.34 -26.63
C THR A 92 -4.52 -7.19 -27.75
N ASP A 93 -3.83 -7.30 -28.87
CA ASP A 93 -4.35 -8.08 -30.01
C ASP A 93 -4.27 -9.59 -29.74
N TYR A 94 -3.19 -10.05 -29.09
CA TYR A 94 -3.09 -11.46 -28.68
C TYR A 94 -4.26 -11.89 -27.79
N LEU A 95 -4.65 -11.07 -26.81
CA LEU A 95 -5.79 -11.40 -25.94
C LEU A 95 -7.10 -11.45 -26.74
N LYS A 96 -7.33 -10.53 -27.67
CA LYS A 96 -8.53 -10.55 -28.54
C LYS A 96 -8.61 -11.84 -29.36
N GLU A 97 -7.53 -12.18 -30.07
CA GLU A 97 -7.44 -13.40 -30.87
C GLU A 97 -7.61 -14.66 -30.01
N TYR A 98 -7.04 -14.68 -28.81
CA TYR A 98 -7.20 -15.76 -27.87
C TYR A 98 -8.65 -15.96 -27.44
N LEU A 99 -9.36 -14.86 -27.10
CA LEU A 99 -10.76 -14.89 -26.69
C LEU A 99 -11.67 -15.39 -27.83
N GLU A 100 -11.44 -14.92 -29.05
CA GLU A 100 -12.15 -15.41 -30.24
C GLU A 100 -11.91 -16.91 -30.48
N LYS A 101 -10.67 -17.34 -30.41
CA LYS A 101 -10.28 -18.75 -30.61
C LYS A 101 -10.92 -19.70 -29.60
N VAL A 102 -11.04 -19.29 -28.34
CA VAL A 102 -11.66 -20.12 -27.28
C VAL A 102 -13.18 -19.94 -27.21
N GLY A 103 -13.76 -19.02 -27.97
CA GLY A 103 -15.19 -18.76 -27.99
C GLY A 103 -15.73 -18.21 -26.66
N GLU A 104 -14.94 -17.38 -25.95
CA GLU A 104 -15.32 -16.85 -24.65
C GLU A 104 -16.51 -15.88 -24.76
N GLN A 105 -17.53 -16.12 -23.95
CA GLN A 105 -18.78 -15.36 -23.98
C GLN A 105 -18.95 -14.41 -22.79
N ASP A 106 -18.18 -14.58 -21.71
CA ASP A 106 -18.25 -13.67 -20.56
C ASP A 106 -17.51 -12.36 -20.88
N PRO A 107 -18.21 -11.22 -21.00
CA PRO A 107 -17.58 -9.96 -21.38
C PRO A 107 -16.67 -9.36 -20.30
N LEU A 108 -16.59 -9.96 -19.09
CA LEU A 108 -15.72 -9.52 -18.00
C LEU A 108 -14.57 -10.48 -17.71
N VAL A 109 -14.50 -11.63 -18.38
CA VAL A 109 -13.46 -12.62 -18.13
C VAL A 109 -12.06 -12.03 -18.31
N TYR A 110 -11.91 -11.12 -19.27
CA TYR A 110 -10.67 -10.44 -19.59
C TYR A 110 -10.24 -9.40 -18.54
N MET A 111 -11.06 -9.10 -17.54
CA MET A 111 -10.69 -8.28 -16.37
C MET A 111 -10.32 -9.12 -15.16
N ARG A 112 -10.59 -10.42 -15.18
CA ARG A 112 -10.31 -11.33 -14.05
C ARG A 112 -8.83 -11.71 -14.03
N ARG A 113 -8.13 -11.31 -12.99
CA ARG A 113 -6.68 -11.58 -12.83
C ARG A 113 -6.30 -13.05 -13.01
N GLY A 114 -7.13 -13.99 -12.52
CA GLY A 114 -6.90 -15.43 -12.67
C GLY A 114 -6.92 -15.88 -14.12
N TYR A 115 -7.86 -15.36 -14.91
CA TYR A 115 -7.96 -15.64 -16.33
C TYR A 115 -6.79 -15.02 -17.10
N LEU A 116 -6.47 -13.76 -16.83
CA LEU A 116 -5.35 -13.06 -17.46
C LEU A 116 -4.00 -13.75 -17.18
N ARG A 117 -3.80 -14.32 -15.98
CA ARG A 117 -2.61 -15.14 -15.69
C ARG A 117 -2.56 -16.41 -16.54
N LYS A 118 -3.70 -17.05 -16.78
CA LYS A 118 -3.78 -18.23 -17.66
C LYS A 118 -3.39 -17.86 -19.08
N VAL A 119 -3.91 -16.76 -19.62
CA VAL A 119 -3.57 -16.26 -20.96
C VAL A 119 -2.10 -15.84 -21.04
N ALA A 120 -1.58 -15.15 -20.04
CA ALA A 120 -0.17 -14.78 -19.94
C ALA A 120 0.75 -16.01 -20.00
N LYS A 121 0.40 -17.08 -19.28
CA LYS A 121 1.15 -18.35 -19.30
C LYS A 121 1.11 -18.97 -20.69
N GLN A 122 -0.03 -18.97 -21.35
CA GLN A 122 -0.18 -19.50 -22.71
C GLN A 122 0.71 -18.72 -23.68
N TRP A 123 0.66 -17.38 -23.65
CA TRP A 123 1.52 -16.52 -24.46
C TRP A 123 3.00 -16.85 -24.27
N TYR A 124 3.42 -16.99 -22.99
CA TYR A 124 4.82 -17.29 -22.68
C TYR A 124 5.26 -18.65 -23.24
N LEU A 125 4.41 -19.69 -23.10
CA LEU A 125 4.70 -21.02 -23.66
C LEU A 125 4.83 -21.00 -25.18
N GLU A 126 4.01 -20.24 -25.86
CA GLU A 126 4.03 -20.13 -27.34
C GLU A 126 5.25 -19.34 -27.86
N HIS A 127 5.69 -18.29 -27.13
CA HIS A 127 6.72 -17.37 -27.62
C HIS A 127 8.10 -17.55 -26.98
N ARG A 128 8.19 -18.17 -25.80
CA ARG A 128 9.42 -18.31 -25.01
C ARG A 128 9.72 -19.75 -24.58
N GLY A 129 8.77 -20.68 -24.78
CA GLY A 129 8.90 -22.08 -24.39
C GLY A 129 8.59 -22.35 -22.92
N ALA A 130 9.24 -23.33 -22.31
CA ALA A 130 8.95 -23.73 -20.92
C ALA A 130 9.23 -22.59 -19.92
N LEU A 131 8.36 -22.47 -18.91
CA LEU A 131 8.50 -21.48 -17.86
C LEU A 131 9.79 -21.77 -17.05
N LYS A 132 10.67 -20.79 -16.97
CA LYS A 132 11.94 -20.87 -16.22
C LYS A 132 11.72 -20.59 -14.73
N ALA A 133 12.62 -21.05 -13.88
CA ALA A 133 12.60 -20.76 -12.45
C ALA A 133 12.61 -19.24 -12.19
N GLY A 134 11.80 -18.79 -11.23
CA GLY A 134 11.68 -17.39 -10.85
C GLY A 134 10.93 -16.51 -11.83
N VAL A 135 10.43 -17.03 -12.97
CA VAL A 135 9.60 -16.21 -13.88
C VAL A 135 8.19 -16.06 -13.31
N ALA A 136 7.77 -14.80 -13.17
CA ALA A 136 6.41 -14.40 -12.83
C ALA A 136 5.80 -13.62 -14.00
N LEU A 137 4.54 -13.92 -14.32
CA LEU A 137 3.80 -13.33 -15.44
C LEU A 137 2.63 -12.53 -14.92
N ASP A 138 2.47 -11.32 -15.45
CA ASP A 138 1.39 -10.43 -15.08
C ASP A 138 0.84 -9.73 -16.32
N MET A 139 -0.32 -10.17 -16.79
CA MET A 139 -1.04 -9.48 -17.86
C MET A 139 -1.99 -8.50 -17.21
N ALA A 140 -1.70 -7.22 -17.37
CA ALA A 140 -2.41 -6.14 -16.70
C ALA A 140 -3.34 -5.40 -17.68
N PRO A 141 -4.61 -5.16 -17.30
CA PRO A 141 -5.51 -4.29 -18.05
C PRO A 141 -5.15 -2.83 -17.82
N PHE A 142 -5.22 -2.05 -18.90
CA PHE A 142 -5.05 -0.60 -18.93
C PHE A 142 -6.29 0.03 -19.54
N TYR A 143 -6.60 1.26 -19.14
CA TYR A 143 -7.77 1.99 -19.63
C TYR A 143 -9.07 1.14 -19.54
N GLU A 144 -9.31 0.55 -18.36
CA GLU A 144 -10.45 -0.33 -18.08
C GLU A 144 -10.57 -1.51 -19.08
N GLY A 145 -9.43 -2.07 -19.48
CA GLY A 145 -9.38 -3.22 -20.39
C GLY A 145 -9.51 -2.85 -21.88
N ASN A 146 -9.25 -1.61 -22.27
CA ASN A 146 -9.12 -1.22 -23.67
C ASN A 146 -7.71 -1.52 -24.23
N ARG A 147 -6.72 -1.73 -23.34
CA ARG A 147 -5.36 -2.17 -23.66
C ARG A 147 -4.91 -3.21 -22.65
N TYR A 148 -3.97 -4.06 -23.05
CA TYR A 148 -3.36 -5.08 -22.19
C TYR A 148 -1.86 -5.13 -22.40
N TYR A 149 -1.12 -5.08 -21.29
CA TYR A 149 0.32 -5.26 -21.34
C TYR A 149 0.71 -6.47 -20.49
N LEU A 150 1.54 -7.33 -21.08
CA LEU A 150 2.14 -8.47 -20.40
C LEU A 150 3.51 -8.06 -19.85
N PHE A 151 3.66 -8.16 -18.54
CA PHE A 151 4.91 -7.98 -17.84
C PHE A 151 5.53 -9.36 -17.57
N VAL A 152 6.66 -9.62 -18.20
CA VAL A 152 7.51 -10.77 -17.87
C VAL A 152 8.47 -10.31 -16.78
N LYS A 153 8.36 -10.93 -15.62
CA LYS A 153 9.08 -10.52 -14.41
C LYS A 153 9.98 -11.65 -13.92
N LYS A 154 11.05 -11.28 -13.22
CA LYS A 154 11.91 -12.22 -12.50
C LYS A 154 11.85 -11.96 -11.01
N GLN A 155 11.48 -12.96 -10.23
CA GLN A 155 11.29 -12.88 -8.79
C GLN A 155 12.45 -13.56 -8.06
N TYR A 156 12.94 -12.90 -7.01
CA TYR A 156 14.00 -13.38 -6.12
C TYR A 156 13.45 -13.49 -4.70
N SER A 157 13.83 -14.54 -3.96
CA SER A 157 13.31 -14.86 -2.63
C SER A 157 14.39 -14.81 -1.52
N ASP A 158 15.68 -14.89 -1.84
CA ASP A 158 16.75 -14.66 -0.84
C ASP A 158 17.10 -13.17 -0.79
N ILE A 159 16.39 -12.46 0.09
CA ILE A 159 16.56 -11.02 0.31
C ILE A 159 17.04 -10.81 1.74
N ARG A 160 18.20 -10.16 1.92
CA ARG A 160 18.80 -9.98 3.23
C ARG A 160 18.86 -8.51 3.63
N LEU A 161 18.58 -8.23 4.91
CA LEU A 161 18.73 -6.90 5.50
C LEU A 161 20.22 -6.61 5.70
N VAL A 162 20.68 -5.47 5.20
CA VAL A 162 22.08 -5.04 5.23
C VAL A 162 22.30 -3.88 6.17
N ALA A 163 21.42 -2.88 6.13
CA ALA A 163 21.48 -1.74 7.03
C ALA A 163 20.10 -1.08 7.18
N ALA A 164 19.85 -0.49 8.34
CA ALA A 164 18.70 0.36 8.60
C ALA A 164 19.07 1.42 9.64
N PRO A 165 18.66 2.68 9.45
CA PRO A 165 18.79 3.69 10.49
C PRO A 165 17.86 3.40 11.67
N PRO A 166 18.14 3.95 12.86
CA PRO A 166 17.18 3.92 13.96
C PRO A 166 15.90 4.68 13.64
N SER A 167 14.79 4.34 14.31
CA SER A 167 13.49 5.00 14.08
C SER A 167 13.53 6.51 14.28
N CYS A 168 14.39 7.03 15.18
CA CYS A 168 14.57 8.48 15.34
C CYS A 168 15.19 9.18 14.10
N ILE A 169 15.69 8.44 13.12
CA ILE A 169 16.09 8.93 11.80
C ILE A 169 15.07 8.47 10.75
N GLY A 170 14.83 7.15 10.68
CA GLY A 170 14.00 6.54 9.61
C GLY A 170 12.52 6.86 9.70
N LYS A 171 12.05 7.29 10.86
CA LYS A 171 10.64 7.60 11.15
C LYS A 171 10.47 8.88 11.96
N PHE A 172 11.41 9.83 11.87
CA PHE A 172 11.33 11.11 12.57
C PHE A 172 10.07 11.88 12.17
N GLY A 173 9.30 12.33 13.16
CA GLY A 173 8.01 13.00 12.98
C GLY A 173 6.82 12.05 12.78
N ALA A 174 7.07 10.74 12.68
CA ALA A 174 6.10 9.64 12.66
C ALA A 174 4.71 10.00 12.08
N ASP A 175 3.63 9.90 12.87
CA ASP A 175 2.27 10.18 12.42
C ASP A 175 1.95 11.68 12.37
N THR A 176 2.59 12.49 13.22
CA THR A 176 2.43 13.97 13.24
C THR A 176 2.83 14.56 11.89
N ASP A 177 4.00 14.20 11.37
CA ASP A 177 4.50 14.72 10.09
C ASP A 177 4.02 13.91 8.86
N ASN A 178 3.25 12.85 9.04
CA ASN A 178 2.75 12.02 7.93
C ASN A 178 1.87 12.85 6.99
N TRP A 179 2.17 12.83 5.69
CA TRP A 179 1.58 13.67 4.63
C TRP A 179 1.89 15.17 4.77
N GLU A 180 2.80 15.57 5.65
CA GLU A 180 3.09 16.98 5.88
C GLU A 180 4.41 17.41 5.24
N TRP A 181 4.47 18.68 4.85
CA TRP A 181 5.67 19.39 4.48
C TRP A 181 5.74 20.70 5.26
N PRO A 182 6.90 21.10 5.84
CA PRO A 182 8.26 20.56 5.69
C PRO A 182 8.52 19.24 6.44
N ARG A 183 9.14 18.27 5.76
CA ARG A 183 9.48 16.94 6.29
C ARG A 183 10.97 16.83 6.62
N HIS A 184 11.33 15.97 7.60
CA HIS A 184 12.72 15.81 8.07
C HIS A 184 13.06 14.34 8.38
N SER A 185 12.59 13.41 7.59
CA SER A 185 12.76 11.97 7.83
C SER A 185 13.83 11.36 6.93
N GLY A 186 14.70 10.53 7.52
CA GLY A 186 15.65 9.69 6.81
C GLY A 186 15.07 8.31 6.47
N ASP A 187 13.93 8.29 5.80
CA ASP A 187 13.14 7.08 5.55
C ASP A 187 13.80 6.19 4.48
N PHE A 188 14.81 5.40 4.90
CA PHE A 188 15.46 4.41 4.04
C PHE A 188 15.80 3.12 4.80
N SER A 189 15.97 2.04 4.06
CA SER A 189 16.59 0.79 4.49
C SER A 189 17.35 0.14 3.34
N VAL A 190 18.33 -0.69 3.67
CA VAL A 190 19.23 -1.30 2.71
C VAL A 190 19.12 -2.80 2.77
N PHE A 191 18.85 -3.41 1.63
CA PHE A 191 18.79 -4.87 1.45
C PHE A 191 19.76 -5.33 0.37
N ARG A 192 19.91 -6.64 0.22
CA ARG A 192 20.67 -7.26 -0.87
C ARG A 192 19.92 -8.46 -1.42
N ILE A 193 19.92 -8.56 -2.73
CA ILE A 193 19.38 -9.72 -3.45
C ILE A 193 20.49 -10.76 -3.59
N TYR A 194 20.17 -12.01 -3.24
CA TYR A 194 21.02 -13.16 -3.42
C TYR A 194 20.44 -14.13 -4.44
N THR A 195 21.33 -14.89 -5.08
CA THR A 195 21.00 -15.93 -6.07
C THR A 195 21.79 -17.20 -5.78
N ALA A 196 21.37 -18.31 -6.35
CA ALA A 196 22.23 -19.48 -6.44
C ALA A 196 23.56 -19.14 -7.13
N PRO A 197 24.63 -19.93 -6.96
CA PRO A 197 25.93 -19.66 -7.59
C PRO A 197 25.91 -19.58 -9.14
N ASP A 198 24.90 -20.19 -9.78
CA ASP A 198 24.68 -20.10 -11.23
C ASP A 198 23.89 -18.86 -11.67
N GLY A 199 23.52 -17.97 -10.73
CA GLY A 199 22.74 -16.75 -10.96
C GLY A 199 21.22 -16.97 -11.07
N SER A 200 20.72 -18.17 -10.85
CA SER A 200 19.28 -18.44 -10.80
C SER A 200 18.65 -17.94 -9.49
N PRO A 201 17.37 -17.51 -9.51
CA PRO A 201 16.63 -17.24 -8.29
C PRO A 201 16.57 -18.49 -7.40
N ALA A 202 16.76 -18.30 -6.10
CA ALA A 202 16.76 -19.37 -5.12
C ALA A 202 16.18 -18.90 -3.78
N GLU A 203 15.66 -19.83 -3.00
CA GLU A 203 15.38 -19.61 -1.59
C GLU A 203 16.68 -19.45 -0.80
N TYR A 204 16.58 -18.96 0.44
CA TYR A 204 17.75 -18.76 1.28
C TYR A 204 18.64 -20.01 1.35
N SER A 205 19.94 -19.79 1.10
CA SER A 205 21.00 -20.76 1.35
C SER A 205 22.27 -20.02 1.74
N ALA A 206 23.10 -20.63 2.60
CA ALA A 206 24.41 -20.10 2.96
C ALA A 206 25.38 -20.07 1.75
N GLU A 207 25.13 -20.87 0.73
CA GLU A 207 25.94 -20.96 -0.50
C GLU A 207 25.53 -19.89 -1.53
N ASN A 208 24.40 -19.20 -1.35
CA ASN A 208 23.97 -18.16 -2.27
C ASN A 208 24.94 -17.00 -2.31
N VAL A 209 25.03 -16.39 -3.48
CA VAL A 209 25.93 -15.27 -3.77
C VAL A 209 25.14 -14.01 -4.09
N PRO A 210 25.70 -12.80 -3.87
CA PRO A 210 25.07 -11.56 -4.28
C PRO A 210 24.70 -11.54 -5.77
N LEU A 211 23.50 -11.02 -6.09
CA LEU A 211 23.06 -10.84 -7.46
C LEU A 211 24.03 -9.94 -8.25
N LYS A 212 24.36 -10.35 -9.46
CA LYS A 212 25.01 -9.49 -10.45
C LYS A 212 23.93 -8.92 -11.37
N PRO A 213 23.47 -7.68 -11.14
CA PRO A 213 22.38 -7.09 -11.90
C PRO A 213 22.83 -6.71 -13.33
N LYS A 214 21.88 -6.61 -14.26
CA LYS A 214 22.12 -6.10 -15.61
C LYS A 214 22.44 -4.61 -15.61
N TYR A 215 21.84 -3.88 -14.67
CA TYR A 215 22.02 -2.45 -14.47
C TYR A 215 21.88 -2.09 -12.99
N TYR A 216 22.57 -1.06 -12.56
CA TYR A 216 22.42 -0.45 -11.23
C TYR A 216 22.60 1.06 -11.31
N LEU A 217 21.97 1.79 -10.41
CA LEU A 217 22.04 3.25 -10.39
C LEU A 217 23.33 3.73 -9.74
N LYS A 218 23.98 4.69 -10.39
CA LYS A 218 25.04 5.48 -9.75
C LYS A 218 24.42 6.49 -8.80
N VAL A 219 25.06 6.75 -7.67
CA VAL A 219 24.56 7.63 -6.63
C VAL A 219 25.21 9.01 -6.78
N SER A 220 24.40 10.07 -6.83
CA SER A 220 24.91 11.44 -6.96
C SER A 220 25.34 12.01 -5.62
N GLY A 221 26.64 12.28 -5.43
CA GLY A 221 27.17 13.01 -4.27
C GLY A 221 26.81 14.50 -4.29
N LYS A 222 26.50 15.06 -5.48
CA LYS A 222 26.09 16.48 -5.62
C LYS A 222 24.65 16.76 -5.25
N GLY A 223 23.77 15.75 -5.34
CA GLY A 223 22.32 15.92 -5.19
C GLY A 223 21.71 16.82 -6.27
N VAL A 224 20.68 17.55 -5.93
CA VAL A 224 19.90 18.43 -6.82
C VAL A 224 19.64 19.79 -6.19
N ALA A 225 19.28 20.76 -7.03
CA ALA A 225 18.86 22.12 -6.64
C ALA A 225 17.46 22.41 -7.16
N GLU A 226 16.83 23.46 -6.63
CA GLU A 226 15.53 23.94 -7.10
C GLU A 226 15.60 24.32 -8.59
N GLY A 227 14.61 23.87 -9.36
CA GLY A 227 14.52 24.02 -10.81
C GLY A 227 15.10 22.86 -11.62
N ASP A 228 15.90 21.99 -11.02
CA ASP A 228 16.48 20.84 -11.71
C ASP A 228 15.41 19.85 -12.19
N PHE A 229 15.63 19.33 -13.40
CA PHE A 229 14.83 18.24 -13.94
C PHE A 229 15.10 16.94 -13.17
N VAL A 230 14.02 16.24 -12.86
CA VAL A 230 14.06 14.92 -12.23
C VAL A 230 13.06 13.97 -12.86
N MET A 231 13.37 12.67 -12.80
CA MET A 231 12.49 11.58 -13.22
C MET A 231 12.46 10.52 -12.11
N MET A 232 11.31 9.89 -11.94
CA MET A 232 11.09 8.81 -10.99
C MET A 232 10.51 7.61 -11.71
N MET A 233 10.96 6.42 -11.35
CA MET A 233 10.38 5.16 -11.81
C MET A 233 9.94 4.32 -10.61
N GLY A 234 8.81 3.61 -10.74
CA GLY A 234 8.32 2.76 -9.66
C GLY A 234 7.03 2.04 -10.00
N PHE A 235 6.42 1.46 -8.98
CA PHE A 235 5.22 0.63 -9.09
C PHE A 235 4.03 1.29 -8.37
N PRO A 236 3.47 2.40 -8.91
CA PRO A 236 2.31 3.06 -8.31
C PRO A 236 1.11 2.12 -8.24
N GLY A 237 0.42 2.14 -7.10
CA GLY A 237 -0.63 1.18 -6.77
C GLY A 237 -1.92 1.40 -7.53
N THR A 238 -2.66 2.45 -7.20
CA THR A 238 -3.98 2.72 -7.79
C THR A 238 -4.25 4.21 -7.85
N THR A 239 -4.71 4.67 -9.02
CA THR A 239 -5.30 5.99 -9.24
C THR A 239 -6.67 5.85 -9.91
N ASN A 240 -7.44 6.91 -9.95
CA ASN A 240 -8.79 6.96 -10.50
C ASN A 240 -9.03 8.30 -11.23
N HIS A 241 -8.16 8.59 -12.20
CA HIS A 241 -8.17 9.88 -12.91
C HIS A 241 -9.39 10.06 -13.80
N PHE A 242 -10.05 8.96 -14.16
CA PHE A 242 -11.21 8.96 -15.06
C PHE A 242 -12.54 8.78 -14.32
N TYR A 243 -12.59 9.12 -13.03
CA TYR A 243 -13.87 9.17 -12.32
C TYR A 243 -14.80 10.22 -12.93
N THR A 244 -16.08 9.88 -13.07
CA THR A 244 -17.15 10.84 -13.32
C THR A 244 -17.43 11.70 -12.08
N PRO A 245 -18.12 12.83 -12.18
CA PRO A 245 -18.52 13.62 -11.01
C PRO A 245 -19.27 12.82 -9.95
N SER A 246 -20.15 11.91 -10.38
CA SER A 246 -20.91 11.06 -9.47
C SER A 246 -20.02 10.07 -8.69
N GLU A 247 -18.99 9.50 -9.33
CA GLU A 247 -18.01 8.63 -8.68
C GLU A 247 -17.12 9.41 -7.70
N VAL A 248 -16.74 10.65 -8.02
CA VAL A 248 -16.03 11.53 -7.06
C VAL A 248 -16.89 11.75 -5.83
N ARG A 249 -18.17 12.07 -6.02
CA ARG A 249 -19.11 12.30 -4.92
C ARG A 249 -19.30 11.03 -4.07
N GLU A 250 -19.52 9.85 -4.70
CA GLU A 250 -19.55 8.56 -3.99
C GLU A 250 -18.29 8.33 -3.15
N ARG A 251 -17.11 8.61 -3.72
CA ARG A 251 -15.83 8.49 -3.00
C ARG A 251 -15.73 9.40 -1.78
N LEU A 252 -16.19 10.65 -1.88
CA LEU A 252 -16.09 11.63 -0.80
C LEU A 252 -17.16 11.44 0.29
N GLU A 253 -18.41 11.29 -0.13
CA GLU A 253 -19.58 11.32 0.77
C GLU A 253 -19.89 9.95 1.37
N VAL A 254 -19.55 8.87 0.65
CA VAL A 254 -19.77 7.50 1.12
C VAL A 254 -18.47 6.91 1.64
N ASP A 255 -17.51 6.62 0.75
CA ASP A 255 -16.32 5.85 1.12
C ASP A 255 -15.45 6.55 2.18
N ASN A 256 -15.14 7.84 1.94
CA ASN A 256 -14.26 8.59 2.83
C ASN A 256 -14.99 9.01 4.12
N GLN A 257 -16.25 9.46 4.03
CA GLN A 257 -16.98 9.92 5.22
C GLN A 257 -17.19 8.77 6.22
N ILE A 258 -17.64 7.59 5.75
CA ILE A 258 -17.80 6.40 6.59
C ILE A 258 -16.46 6.00 7.22
N ARG A 259 -15.37 6.02 6.41
CA ARG A 259 -14.03 5.70 6.90
C ARG A 259 -13.58 6.68 8.00
N ILE A 260 -13.78 7.96 7.80
CA ILE A 260 -13.41 9.00 8.76
C ILE A 260 -14.17 8.78 10.07
N ASP A 261 -15.48 8.65 10.00
CA ASP A 261 -16.33 8.57 11.21
C ASP A 261 -16.03 7.29 12.03
N LEU A 262 -16.00 6.13 11.39
CA LEU A 262 -15.79 4.86 12.07
C LEU A 262 -14.35 4.68 12.57
N ARG A 263 -13.34 5.11 11.80
CA ARG A 263 -11.96 5.04 12.26
C ARG A 263 -11.67 6.00 13.40
N LYS A 264 -12.33 7.15 13.45
CA LYS A 264 -12.23 8.08 14.56
C LYS A 264 -12.63 7.38 15.87
N VAL A 265 -13.79 6.75 15.91
CA VAL A 265 -14.28 6.00 17.08
C VAL A 265 -13.29 4.91 17.50
N ARG A 266 -12.83 4.11 16.54
CA ARG A 266 -11.84 3.06 16.79
C ARG A 266 -10.53 3.60 17.38
N GLN A 267 -9.99 4.66 16.79
CA GLN A 267 -8.71 5.23 17.18
C GLN A 267 -8.75 5.88 18.55
N GLU A 268 -9.79 6.64 18.85
CA GLU A 268 -10.00 7.25 20.17
C GLU A 268 -10.03 6.16 21.26
N THR A 269 -10.78 5.08 21.02
CA THR A 269 -10.87 3.96 21.96
C THR A 269 -9.55 3.23 22.15
N MET A 270 -8.81 2.97 21.06
CA MET A 270 -7.48 2.34 21.11
C MET A 270 -6.47 3.22 21.83
N TRP A 271 -6.44 4.51 21.50
CA TRP A 271 -5.50 5.48 22.06
C TRP A 271 -5.65 5.61 23.58
N GLU A 272 -6.87 5.65 24.08
CA GLU A 272 -7.12 5.68 25.53
C GLU A 272 -6.47 4.50 26.26
N GLU A 273 -6.45 3.31 25.69
CA GLU A 273 -5.84 2.12 26.30
C GLU A 273 -4.31 2.12 26.11
N MET A 274 -3.83 2.51 24.94
CA MET A 274 -2.39 2.62 24.64
C MET A 274 -1.69 3.61 25.58
N MET A 275 -2.37 4.70 25.98
CA MET A 275 -1.79 5.69 26.89
C MET A 275 -1.79 5.27 28.37
N LYS A 276 -2.51 4.22 28.73
CA LYS A 276 -2.53 3.70 30.10
C LYS A 276 -1.43 2.67 30.40
N ASP A 277 -0.94 1.98 29.34
CA ASP A 277 -0.03 0.86 29.49
C ASP A 277 0.96 0.79 28.31
N GLU A 278 2.26 0.84 28.65
CA GLU A 278 3.35 0.78 27.66
C GLU A 278 3.33 -0.52 26.84
N ALA A 279 2.99 -1.65 27.45
CA ALA A 279 2.89 -2.92 26.74
C ALA A 279 1.76 -2.91 25.71
N ILE A 280 0.62 -2.34 26.05
CA ILE A 280 -0.51 -2.15 25.12
C ILE A 280 -0.12 -1.19 24.00
N ASN A 281 0.61 -0.12 24.31
CA ASN A 281 1.12 0.82 23.30
C ASN A 281 2.00 0.09 22.27
N ILE A 282 2.94 -0.72 22.71
CA ILE A 282 3.80 -1.51 21.81
C ILE A 282 2.97 -2.50 20.97
N GLN A 283 2.02 -3.22 21.59
CA GLN A 283 1.17 -4.19 20.90
C GLN A 283 0.31 -3.56 19.79
N TYR A 284 -0.22 -2.36 20.03
CA TYR A 284 -1.19 -1.73 19.13
C TYR A 284 -0.59 -0.67 18.19
N ALA A 285 0.68 -0.33 18.35
CA ALA A 285 1.34 0.72 17.57
C ALA A 285 1.16 0.56 16.04
N ALA A 286 1.41 -0.64 15.50
CA ALA A 286 1.26 -0.90 14.06
C ALA A 286 -0.21 -0.85 13.60
N LYS A 287 -1.14 -1.37 14.40
CA LYS A 287 -2.58 -1.35 14.11
C LYS A 287 -3.13 0.08 14.14
N TYR A 288 -2.70 0.87 15.12
CA TYR A 288 -3.04 2.28 15.26
C TYR A 288 -2.52 3.07 14.06
N GLN A 289 -1.23 2.94 13.73
CA GLN A 289 -0.60 3.63 12.61
C GLN A 289 -1.27 3.30 11.26
N GLY A 290 -1.57 2.02 10.98
CA GLY A 290 -2.29 1.63 9.78
C GLY A 290 -3.71 2.22 9.70
N SER A 291 -4.35 2.43 10.87
CA SER A 291 -5.65 3.08 10.96
C SER A 291 -5.55 4.58 10.71
N THR A 292 -4.61 5.27 11.37
CA THR A 292 -4.44 6.74 11.26
C THR A 292 -3.99 7.17 9.87
N ASN A 293 -3.10 6.40 9.22
CA ASN A 293 -2.68 6.68 7.85
C ASN A 293 -3.88 6.71 6.88
N ALA A 294 -4.75 5.71 6.92
CA ALA A 294 -5.92 5.68 6.04
C ALA A 294 -7.00 6.70 6.44
N TYR A 295 -7.10 7.05 7.73
CA TYR A 295 -7.95 8.12 8.24
C TYR A 295 -7.50 9.48 7.72
N LYS A 296 -6.22 9.82 7.89
CA LYS A 296 -5.62 11.08 7.37
C LYS A 296 -5.74 11.16 5.85
N ASN A 297 -5.49 10.05 5.13
CA ASN A 297 -5.68 9.99 3.67
C ASN A 297 -7.12 10.34 3.26
N ALA A 298 -8.12 9.78 3.94
CA ALA A 298 -9.53 10.08 3.63
C ALA A 298 -9.89 11.56 3.88
N ILE A 299 -9.40 12.12 4.99
CA ILE A 299 -9.58 13.56 5.30
C ILE A 299 -8.91 14.44 4.24
N GLY A 300 -7.63 14.16 3.94
CA GLY A 300 -6.84 14.94 3.00
C GLY A 300 -7.41 14.87 1.58
N THR A 301 -7.81 13.67 1.12
CA THR A 301 -8.46 13.50 -0.18
C THR A 301 -9.77 14.31 -0.25
N SER A 302 -10.60 14.23 0.78
CA SER A 302 -11.88 14.96 0.82
C SER A 302 -11.67 16.48 0.90
N TRP A 303 -10.67 16.93 1.64
CA TRP A 303 -10.29 18.35 1.71
C TRP A 303 -9.78 18.84 0.35
N ALA A 304 -8.84 18.15 -0.27
CA ALA A 304 -8.28 18.53 -1.56
C ALA A 304 -9.36 18.57 -2.64
N ALA A 305 -10.21 17.54 -2.72
CA ALA A 305 -11.27 17.46 -3.71
C ALA A 305 -12.29 18.61 -3.59
N ARG A 306 -12.64 19.01 -2.36
CA ARG A 306 -13.55 20.14 -2.14
C ARG A 306 -12.86 21.47 -2.44
N LYS A 307 -11.62 21.68 -1.94
CA LYS A 307 -10.86 22.92 -2.14
C LYS A 307 -10.58 23.20 -3.61
N MET A 308 -10.25 22.17 -4.37
CA MET A 308 -9.86 22.26 -5.78
C MET A 308 -11.01 21.94 -6.73
N ASN A 309 -12.21 21.70 -6.18
CA ASN A 309 -13.44 21.43 -6.93
C ASN A 309 -13.29 20.31 -7.98
N PHE A 310 -12.88 19.13 -7.55
CA PHE A 310 -12.66 17.99 -8.43
C PHE A 310 -13.92 17.59 -9.22
N GLU A 311 -15.12 17.73 -8.63
CA GLU A 311 -16.36 17.47 -9.36
C GLU A 311 -16.48 18.34 -10.61
N ALA A 312 -16.18 19.65 -10.52
CA ALA A 312 -16.23 20.53 -11.68
C ALA A 312 -15.14 20.18 -12.72
N VAL A 313 -13.94 19.79 -12.28
CA VAL A 313 -12.88 19.31 -13.20
C VAL A 313 -13.35 18.07 -13.97
N LYS A 314 -13.93 17.09 -13.25
CA LYS A 314 -14.45 15.86 -13.87
C LYS A 314 -15.69 16.15 -14.75
N GLN A 315 -16.50 17.14 -14.39
CA GLN A 315 -17.62 17.56 -15.25
C GLN A 315 -17.11 18.09 -16.59
N GLN A 316 -16.05 18.91 -16.60
CA GLN A 316 -15.45 19.38 -17.85
C GLN A 316 -14.93 18.22 -18.72
N MET A 317 -14.33 17.19 -18.10
CA MET A 317 -13.91 15.99 -18.81
C MET A 317 -15.09 15.27 -19.46
N VAL A 318 -16.19 15.08 -18.73
CA VAL A 318 -17.43 14.45 -19.23
C VAL A 318 -18.06 15.30 -20.32
N ASP A 319 -18.16 16.63 -20.16
CA ASP A 319 -18.74 17.54 -21.16
C ASP A 319 -17.99 17.48 -22.49
N ARG A 320 -16.65 17.38 -22.46
CA ARG A 320 -15.83 17.18 -23.67
C ARG A 320 -16.18 15.86 -24.35
N LEU A 321 -16.31 14.78 -23.61
CA LEU A 321 -16.69 13.46 -24.16
C LEU A 321 -18.09 13.48 -24.75
N LEU A 322 -19.06 14.12 -24.09
CA LEU A 322 -20.43 14.27 -24.61
C LEU A 322 -20.48 15.11 -25.89
N ALA A 323 -19.67 16.17 -25.96
CA ALA A 323 -19.55 16.98 -27.18
C ALA A 323 -18.93 16.14 -28.33
N TYR A 324 -17.89 15.36 -28.05
CA TYR A 324 -17.29 14.43 -29.01
C TYR A 324 -18.29 13.37 -29.48
N SER A 325 -18.99 12.73 -28.54
CA SER A 325 -20.06 11.76 -28.81
C SER A 325 -21.12 12.31 -29.82
N LYS A 326 -21.58 13.53 -29.59
CA LYS A 326 -22.55 14.21 -30.46
C LYS A 326 -21.94 14.56 -31.82
N GLN A 327 -20.72 15.11 -31.84
CA GLN A 327 -20.06 15.56 -33.08
C GLN A 327 -19.82 14.41 -34.06
N TYR A 328 -19.41 13.24 -33.52
CA TYR A 328 -19.03 12.08 -34.32
C TYR A 328 -20.13 11.00 -34.41
N ASN A 329 -21.33 11.30 -33.91
CA ASN A 329 -22.47 10.38 -33.89
C ASN A 329 -22.16 9.03 -33.25
N LYS A 330 -21.60 9.09 -32.03
CA LYS A 330 -21.22 7.93 -31.20
C LYS A 330 -22.01 7.94 -29.88
N PRO A 331 -23.33 7.65 -29.92
CA PRO A 331 -24.21 7.77 -28.74
C PRO A 331 -23.80 6.85 -27.57
N GLU A 332 -23.06 5.78 -27.85
CA GLU A 332 -22.58 4.81 -26.85
C GLU A 332 -21.77 5.46 -25.72
N TYR A 333 -21.06 6.55 -26.00
CA TYR A 333 -20.26 7.24 -24.96
C TYR A 333 -21.14 8.05 -24.01
N ALA A 334 -22.17 8.70 -24.54
CA ALA A 334 -23.17 9.41 -23.73
C ALA A 334 -24.00 8.43 -22.87
N GLU A 335 -24.38 7.30 -23.46
CA GLU A 335 -25.11 6.23 -22.77
C GLU A 335 -24.24 5.61 -21.64
N ALA A 336 -22.94 5.44 -21.85
CA ALA A 336 -22.02 4.94 -20.84
C ALA A 336 -21.95 5.88 -19.62
N VAL A 337 -21.82 7.18 -19.86
CA VAL A 337 -21.85 8.19 -18.79
C VAL A 337 -23.15 8.12 -18.01
N ALA A 338 -24.29 8.14 -18.71
CA ALA A 338 -25.62 8.10 -18.08
C ALA A 338 -25.82 6.80 -17.25
N LYS A 339 -25.34 5.66 -17.74
CA LYS A 339 -25.38 4.38 -17.01
C LYS A 339 -24.54 4.42 -15.74
N ILE A 340 -23.32 4.98 -15.77
CA ILE A 340 -22.46 5.11 -14.58
C ILE A 340 -23.19 5.96 -13.54
N GLU A 341 -23.73 7.13 -13.92
CA GLU A 341 -24.45 8.02 -13.01
C GLU A 341 -25.67 7.36 -12.36
N ALA A 342 -26.47 6.63 -13.16
CA ALA A 342 -27.64 5.91 -12.67
C ALA A 342 -27.23 4.82 -11.66
N MET A 343 -26.25 3.99 -12.01
CA MET A 343 -25.78 2.89 -11.15
C MET A 343 -25.12 3.37 -9.86
N VAL A 344 -24.36 4.47 -9.88
CA VAL A 344 -23.82 5.09 -8.66
C VAL A 344 -24.94 5.46 -7.69
N LYS A 345 -26.03 6.06 -8.22
CA LYS A 345 -27.19 6.42 -7.40
C LYS A 345 -27.94 5.19 -6.87
N GLU A 346 -28.18 4.21 -7.74
CA GLU A 346 -28.95 3.00 -7.39
C GLU A 346 -28.25 2.13 -6.34
N ARG A 347 -26.92 1.98 -6.43
CA ARG A 347 -26.14 1.16 -5.51
C ARG A 347 -25.69 1.88 -4.23
N ALA A 348 -26.01 3.16 -4.06
CA ALA A 348 -25.44 4.01 -3.01
C ALA A 348 -25.59 3.40 -1.59
N THR A 349 -26.78 2.90 -1.24
CA THR A 349 -27.03 2.25 0.06
C THR A 349 -26.23 0.97 0.22
N LEU A 350 -26.17 0.12 -0.80
CA LEU A 350 -25.38 -1.12 -0.77
C LEU A 350 -23.88 -0.81 -0.62
N ARG A 351 -23.39 0.23 -1.31
CA ARG A 351 -22.02 0.70 -1.20
C ARG A 351 -21.71 1.19 0.21
N ALA A 352 -22.63 1.97 0.80
CA ALA A 352 -22.50 2.45 2.17
C ALA A 352 -22.47 1.27 3.16
N LEU A 353 -23.39 0.30 3.05
CA LEU A 353 -23.38 -0.89 3.88
C LEU A 353 -22.07 -1.68 3.76
N ALA A 354 -21.60 -1.95 2.54
CA ALA A 354 -20.32 -2.63 2.32
C ALA A 354 -19.17 -1.89 3.03
N LYS A 355 -19.17 -0.57 2.97
CA LYS A 355 -18.14 0.26 3.59
C LYS A 355 -18.22 0.28 5.11
N ILE A 356 -19.44 0.31 5.67
CA ILE A 356 -19.68 0.24 7.11
C ILE A 356 -19.19 -1.10 7.67
N TYR A 357 -19.50 -2.21 7.01
CA TYR A 357 -19.02 -3.54 7.42
C TYR A 357 -17.50 -3.67 7.32
N ASP A 358 -16.89 -3.17 6.23
CA ASP A 358 -15.44 -3.20 6.06
C ASP A 358 -14.73 -2.40 7.16
N GLU A 359 -15.08 -1.11 7.34
CA GLU A 359 -14.38 -0.22 8.26
C GLU A 359 -14.78 -0.42 9.72
N GLY A 360 -16.07 -0.71 9.97
CA GLY A 360 -16.62 -0.77 11.32
C GLY A 360 -16.53 -2.12 12.00
N LEU A 361 -16.57 -3.21 11.24
CA LEU A 361 -16.50 -4.57 11.79
C LEU A 361 -15.24 -5.30 11.33
N TRP A 362 -15.05 -5.50 10.03
CA TRP A 362 -13.96 -6.32 9.49
C TRP A 362 -12.57 -5.77 9.83
N ARG A 363 -12.37 -4.47 9.71
CA ARG A 363 -11.07 -3.83 10.04
C ARG A 363 -10.93 -3.43 11.50
N ALA A 364 -12.03 -3.24 12.21
CA ALA A 364 -12.00 -2.68 13.55
C ALA A 364 -12.04 -3.73 14.66
N VAL A 365 -12.92 -4.73 14.55
CA VAL A 365 -13.20 -5.74 15.59
C VAL A 365 -12.37 -6.99 15.30
N GLU A 366 -11.41 -7.31 16.16
CA GLU A 366 -10.50 -8.43 15.90
C GLU A 366 -11.22 -9.78 16.03
N THR A 367 -12.09 -9.93 17.00
CA THR A 367 -12.95 -11.13 17.17
C THR A 367 -13.88 -11.38 15.98
N ALA A 368 -14.30 -10.35 15.25
CA ALA A 368 -15.11 -10.52 14.04
C ALA A 368 -14.38 -11.22 12.88
N LYS A 369 -13.05 -11.30 12.94
CA LYS A 369 -12.20 -12.00 11.98
C LYS A 369 -11.63 -13.32 12.51
N ALA A 370 -12.04 -13.74 13.68
CA ALA A 370 -11.54 -14.97 14.27
C ALA A 370 -11.55 -16.12 13.24
N PRO A 371 -10.53 -16.98 13.24
CA PRO A 371 -10.48 -18.11 12.32
C PRO A 371 -11.64 -19.05 12.54
N LEU A 372 -12.29 -19.46 11.47
CA LEU A 372 -13.39 -20.40 11.49
C LEU A 372 -12.98 -21.75 10.90
N ILE A 373 -13.64 -22.80 11.35
CA ILE A 373 -13.60 -24.10 10.69
C ILE A 373 -14.55 -24.02 9.49
N GLU A 374 -14.01 -24.19 8.28
CA GLU A 374 -14.71 -23.86 7.02
C GLU A 374 -15.45 -25.05 6.38
N SER A 375 -15.20 -26.28 6.84
CA SER A 375 -15.82 -27.48 6.26
C SER A 375 -16.05 -28.59 7.25
N GLU A 376 -17.04 -29.46 6.96
CA GLU A 376 -17.30 -30.68 7.71
C GLU A 376 -16.07 -31.62 7.72
N GLU A 377 -15.32 -31.68 6.62
CA GLU A 377 -14.09 -32.47 6.55
C GLU A 377 -13.03 -31.97 7.52
N GLN A 378 -12.85 -30.64 7.60
CA GLN A 378 -11.93 -30.02 8.56
C GLN A 378 -12.39 -30.30 9.98
N PHE A 379 -13.69 -30.16 10.29
CA PHE A 379 -14.22 -30.45 11.62
C PHE A 379 -14.02 -31.92 12.00
N ALA A 380 -14.26 -32.84 11.07
CA ALA A 380 -14.06 -34.27 11.29
C ALA A 380 -12.61 -34.63 11.67
N LYS A 381 -11.63 -33.95 11.10
CA LYS A 381 -10.19 -34.10 11.46
C LYS A 381 -9.90 -33.60 12.88
N LEU A 382 -10.60 -32.54 13.32
CA LEU A 382 -10.43 -31.95 14.64
C LEU A 382 -11.14 -32.73 15.77
N ARG A 383 -11.83 -33.82 15.47
CA ARG A 383 -12.32 -34.76 16.50
C ARG A 383 -11.19 -35.52 17.19
N ASP A 384 -10.01 -35.59 16.58
CA ASP A 384 -8.81 -36.02 17.27
C ASP A 384 -8.31 -34.91 18.21
N PRO A 385 -8.20 -35.14 19.53
CA PRO A 385 -7.76 -34.13 20.48
C PRO A 385 -6.37 -33.56 20.19
N GLN A 386 -5.47 -34.36 19.58
CA GLN A 386 -4.13 -33.89 19.21
C GLN A 386 -4.22 -32.91 18.03
N ALA A 387 -5.02 -33.21 17.01
CA ALA A 387 -5.26 -32.33 15.88
C ALA A 387 -5.99 -31.05 16.32
N ALA A 388 -6.98 -31.14 17.23
CA ALA A 388 -7.65 -29.99 17.80
C ALA A 388 -6.68 -29.08 18.59
N THR A 389 -5.78 -29.68 19.36
CA THR A 389 -4.73 -28.95 20.11
C THR A 389 -3.79 -28.23 19.17
N GLN A 390 -3.30 -28.90 18.14
CA GLN A 390 -2.43 -28.31 17.13
C GLN A 390 -3.12 -27.16 16.38
N TRP A 391 -4.36 -27.36 15.95
CA TRP A 391 -5.13 -26.31 15.28
C TRP A 391 -5.32 -25.07 16.18
N TYR A 392 -5.62 -25.28 17.47
CA TYR A 392 -5.72 -24.16 18.40
C TYR A 392 -4.41 -23.39 18.51
N ASP A 393 -3.29 -24.08 18.69
CA ASP A 393 -1.98 -23.47 18.88
C ASP A 393 -1.49 -22.77 17.61
N GLU A 394 -1.66 -23.36 16.44
CA GLU A 394 -1.15 -22.81 15.18
C GLU A 394 -2.09 -21.76 14.57
N VAL A 395 -3.41 -21.95 14.68
CA VAL A 395 -4.40 -21.12 13.97
C VAL A 395 -5.03 -20.12 14.91
N VAL A 396 -5.59 -20.55 16.07
CA VAL A 396 -6.29 -19.64 16.98
C VAL A 396 -5.30 -18.73 17.73
N LEU A 397 -4.28 -19.31 18.38
CA LEU A 397 -3.26 -18.51 19.05
C LEU A 397 -2.35 -17.75 18.04
N GLY A 398 -2.15 -18.29 16.85
CA GLY A 398 -1.43 -17.58 15.80
C GLY A 398 -2.17 -16.34 15.31
N TYR A 399 -3.49 -16.35 15.37
CA TYR A 399 -4.33 -15.18 15.06
C TYR A 399 -4.41 -14.18 16.24
N PHE A 400 -4.67 -14.68 17.46
CA PHE A 400 -4.64 -13.88 18.70
C PHE A 400 -3.22 -13.90 19.27
N ASP A 401 -2.27 -13.37 18.53
CA ASP A 401 -0.83 -13.42 18.82
C ASP A 401 -0.40 -12.36 19.85
N LYS A 402 0.91 -12.16 19.92
CA LYS A 402 1.53 -11.16 20.83
C LYS A 402 1.01 -9.72 20.64
N ASP A 403 0.45 -9.41 19.48
CA ASP A 403 -0.07 -8.08 19.15
C ASP A 403 -1.59 -7.96 19.43
N TYR A 404 -2.20 -8.96 20.08
CA TYR A 404 -3.60 -8.95 20.49
C TYR A 404 -3.76 -8.67 21.99
N ASN A 405 -4.72 -7.84 22.33
CA ASN A 405 -5.15 -7.59 23.71
C ASN A 405 -6.67 -7.69 23.83
N LYS A 406 -7.14 -8.65 24.63
CA LYS A 406 -8.57 -8.97 24.78
C LYS A 406 -9.39 -7.80 25.32
N GLU A 407 -8.85 -7.03 26.26
CA GLU A 407 -9.58 -5.90 26.87
C GLU A 407 -9.66 -4.70 25.91
N VAL A 408 -8.63 -4.47 25.10
CA VAL A 408 -8.67 -3.45 24.03
C VAL A 408 -9.73 -3.83 23.00
N ASP A 409 -9.72 -5.09 22.52
CA ASP A 409 -10.70 -5.55 21.53
C ASP A 409 -12.13 -5.50 22.10
N ARG A 410 -12.33 -5.83 23.38
CA ARG A 410 -13.64 -5.68 24.07
C ARG A 410 -14.16 -4.25 24.00
N LYS A 411 -13.33 -3.26 24.33
CA LYS A 411 -13.71 -1.84 24.34
C LYS A 411 -13.95 -1.33 22.93
N VAL A 412 -13.07 -1.68 21.99
CA VAL A 412 -13.25 -1.36 20.57
C VAL A 412 -14.54 -1.98 20.03
N THR A 413 -14.82 -3.26 20.35
CA THR A 413 -16.05 -3.95 19.93
C THR A 413 -17.29 -3.23 20.44
N ALA A 414 -17.31 -2.83 21.72
CA ALA A 414 -18.45 -2.08 22.32
C ALA A 414 -18.72 -0.76 21.56
N ALA A 415 -17.67 0.04 21.40
CA ALA A 415 -17.77 1.32 20.70
C ALA A 415 -18.20 1.15 19.24
N MET A 416 -17.62 0.16 18.55
CA MET A 416 -17.89 -0.08 17.13
C MET A 416 -19.27 -0.67 16.89
N PHE A 417 -19.78 -1.57 17.73
CA PHE A 417 -21.15 -2.07 17.59
C PHE A 417 -22.17 -0.94 17.62
N LYS A 418 -22.02 -0.01 18.56
CA LYS A 418 -22.88 1.16 18.67
C LYS A 418 -22.78 2.05 17.42
N ALA A 419 -21.57 2.44 17.05
CA ALA A 419 -21.33 3.32 15.91
C ALA A 419 -21.82 2.71 14.58
N VAL A 420 -21.59 1.39 14.37
CA VAL A 420 -22.04 0.67 13.17
C VAL A 420 -23.56 0.62 13.09
N LEU A 421 -24.26 0.30 14.19
CA LEU A 421 -25.73 0.23 14.19
C LEU A 421 -26.36 1.60 13.94
N GLU A 422 -25.86 2.66 14.58
CA GLU A 422 -26.31 4.03 14.34
C GLU A 422 -26.08 4.46 12.87
N TYR A 423 -24.95 4.05 12.31
CA TYR A 423 -24.61 4.38 10.91
C TYR A 423 -25.53 3.65 9.91
N ILE A 424 -25.80 2.36 10.16
CA ILE A 424 -26.72 1.58 9.33
C ILE A 424 -28.12 2.17 9.37
N ASP A 425 -28.64 2.51 10.55
CA ASP A 425 -29.96 3.14 10.66
C ASP A 425 -30.05 4.42 9.83
N ARG A 426 -29.02 5.26 9.86
CA ARG A 426 -28.95 6.50 9.08
C ARG A 426 -28.97 6.27 7.58
N VAL A 427 -28.18 5.30 7.06
CA VAL A 427 -28.07 5.07 5.61
C VAL A 427 -29.24 4.26 5.04
N THR A 428 -30.00 3.58 5.87
CA THR A 428 -31.16 2.77 5.47
C THR A 428 -32.49 3.44 5.76
N GLU A 429 -32.50 4.63 6.37
CA GLU A 429 -33.72 5.37 6.69
C GLU A 429 -34.59 5.61 5.48
N GLY A 430 -35.87 5.22 5.55
CA GLY A 430 -36.84 5.38 4.46
C GLY A 430 -36.65 4.47 3.24
N GLN A 431 -35.80 3.44 3.35
CA GLN A 431 -35.58 2.49 2.26
C GLN A 431 -36.19 1.12 2.55
N GLU A 432 -36.92 0.57 1.58
CA GLU A 432 -37.35 -0.82 1.59
C GLU A 432 -36.18 -1.71 1.12
N LEU A 433 -35.33 -2.14 2.04
CA LEU A 433 -34.33 -3.16 1.77
C LEU A 433 -34.97 -4.54 1.86
N SER A 434 -34.49 -5.48 1.04
CA SER A 434 -34.87 -6.89 1.19
C SER A 434 -34.53 -7.37 2.60
N ILE A 435 -35.33 -8.29 3.15
CA ILE A 435 -35.12 -8.85 4.49
C ILE A 435 -33.68 -9.33 4.71
N GLN A 436 -33.02 -9.82 3.65
CA GLN A 436 -31.63 -10.26 3.68
C GLN A 436 -30.61 -9.12 3.80
N LEU A 437 -30.98 -7.88 3.53
CA LEU A 437 -30.14 -6.68 3.60
C LEU A 437 -30.50 -5.76 4.76
N GLN A 438 -31.60 -6.04 5.49
CA GLN A 438 -32.08 -5.21 6.60
C GLN A 438 -31.30 -5.38 7.89
N ALA A 439 -30.28 -6.19 7.91
CA ALA A 439 -29.58 -6.48 9.15
C ALA A 439 -28.10 -6.65 9.02
N PRO A 440 -27.35 -6.16 9.99
CA PRO A 440 -26.38 -6.91 10.76
C PRO A 440 -27.18 -7.71 11.78
N PHE A 441 -27.85 -8.76 11.32
CA PHE A 441 -28.93 -9.42 12.06
C PHE A 441 -28.47 -10.03 13.38
N GLY A 442 -27.25 -10.58 13.41
CA GLY A 442 -26.71 -11.15 14.62
C GLY A 442 -26.47 -10.09 15.70
N ILE A 443 -25.72 -9.03 15.38
CA ILE A 443 -25.30 -8.00 16.34
C ILE A 443 -26.51 -7.24 16.89
N ARG A 444 -27.40 -6.74 16.01
CA ARG A 444 -28.59 -5.99 16.44
C ARG A 444 -29.51 -6.83 17.34
N ARG A 445 -29.87 -8.02 16.90
CA ARG A 445 -30.71 -8.93 17.69
C ARG A 445 -30.09 -9.30 19.03
N TRP A 446 -28.77 -9.50 19.04
CA TRP A 446 -28.05 -9.75 20.28
C TRP A 446 -28.12 -8.57 21.22
N MET A 447 -27.83 -7.38 20.75
CA MET A 447 -27.82 -6.16 21.53
C MET A 447 -29.24 -5.86 22.09
N GLU A 448 -30.26 -5.98 21.25
CA GLU A 448 -31.67 -5.76 21.65
C GLU A 448 -32.20 -6.83 22.63
N SER A 449 -31.85 -8.10 22.42
CA SER A 449 -32.38 -9.21 23.21
C SER A 449 -31.63 -9.43 24.51
N LYS A 450 -30.33 -9.22 24.58
CA LYS A 450 -29.49 -9.54 25.74
C LYS A 450 -28.93 -8.30 26.45
N GLY A 451 -28.83 -7.18 25.74
CA GLY A 451 -28.13 -5.98 26.18
C GLY A 451 -26.60 -6.07 26.02
N GLU A 452 -25.95 -4.92 25.84
CA GLU A 452 -24.54 -4.77 25.56
C GLU A 452 -23.62 -5.57 26.50
N THR A 453 -23.78 -5.38 27.81
CA THR A 453 -22.91 -6.02 28.81
C THR A 453 -22.92 -7.54 28.68
N LYS A 454 -24.09 -8.15 28.44
CA LYS A 454 -24.21 -9.60 28.31
C LYS A 454 -23.65 -10.11 26.97
N VAL A 455 -23.79 -9.31 25.89
CA VAL A 455 -23.22 -9.66 24.60
C VAL A 455 -21.70 -9.65 24.66
N LEU A 456 -21.11 -8.60 25.23
CA LEU A 456 -19.66 -8.51 25.40
C LEU A 456 -19.12 -9.57 26.35
N GLY A 457 -19.86 -9.86 27.48
CA GLY A 457 -19.52 -10.96 28.39
C GLY A 457 -19.50 -12.31 27.65
N ALA A 458 -20.54 -12.59 26.86
CA ALA A 458 -20.57 -13.82 26.06
C ALA A 458 -19.36 -13.93 25.08
N ILE A 459 -19.03 -12.86 24.33
CA ILE A 459 -17.94 -12.86 23.40
C ILE A 459 -16.59 -13.04 24.11
N PHE A 460 -16.30 -12.27 25.15
CA PHE A 460 -14.95 -12.16 25.71
C PHE A 460 -14.72 -13.02 26.96
N ASP A 461 -15.75 -13.41 27.72
CA ASP A 461 -15.60 -14.17 28.97
C ASP A 461 -16.05 -15.62 28.85
N GLU A 462 -16.99 -15.92 27.96
CA GLU A 462 -17.61 -17.24 27.85
C GLU A 462 -17.12 -18.04 26.62
N SER A 463 -16.61 -17.36 25.55
CA SER A 463 -16.21 -18.00 24.32
C SER A 463 -15.04 -18.98 24.50
N ILE A 464 -15.15 -20.10 23.82
CA ILE A 464 -14.11 -21.15 23.75
C ILE A 464 -12.82 -20.68 23.06
N TYR A 465 -12.84 -19.62 22.28
CA TYR A 465 -11.65 -19.06 21.61
C TYR A 465 -10.59 -18.58 22.61
N PHE A 466 -10.99 -18.23 23.82
CA PHE A 466 -10.09 -17.78 24.87
C PHE A 466 -9.80 -18.85 25.94
N ASP A 467 -10.21 -20.10 25.69
CA ASP A 467 -9.99 -21.24 26.59
C ASP A 467 -9.62 -22.50 25.78
N LYS A 468 -8.32 -22.78 25.70
CA LYS A 468 -7.79 -23.93 24.93
C LYS A 468 -8.41 -25.26 25.34
N ALA A 469 -8.57 -25.48 26.64
CA ALA A 469 -9.10 -26.75 27.15
C ALA A 469 -10.55 -26.96 26.70
N LYS A 470 -11.36 -25.91 26.81
CA LYS A 470 -12.75 -25.96 26.33
C LYS A 470 -12.85 -26.08 24.82
N MET A 471 -12.00 -25.38 24.06
CA MET A 471 -12.00 -25.51 22.61
C MET A 471 -11.69 -26.94 22.19
N VAL A 472 -10.64 -27.54 22.73
CA VAL A 472 -10.27 -28.94 22.43
C VAL A 472 -11.38 -29.91 22.86
N GLU A 473 -11.96 -29.73 24.04
CA GLU A 473 -13.08 -30.53 24.50
C GLU A 473 -14.30 -30.47 23.57
N VAL A 474 -14.69 -29.25 23.17
CA VAL A 474 -15.81 -29.06 22.23
C VAL A 474 -15.52 -29.70 20.88
N LEU A 475 -14.35 -29.47 20.28
CA LEU A 475 -14.01 -29.98 18.95
C LEU A 475 -13.93 -31.50 18.91
N SER A 476 -13.47 -32.14 20.01
CA SER A 476 -13.30 -33.59 20.09
C SER A 476 -14.54 -34.34 20.61
N SER A 477 -15.56 -33.62 21.09
CA SER A 477 -16.78 -34.25 21.62
C SER A 477 -17.79 -34.65 20.54
N GLU A 478 -18.66 -35.61 20.85
CA GLU A 478 -19.85 -35.91 20.05
C GLU A 478 -20.84 -34.74 20.09
N GLY A 479 -21.27 -34.26 18.93
CA GLY A 479 -22.12 -33.06 18.80
C GLY A 479 -21.40 -31.74 19.03
N GLY A 480 -20.07 -31.73 19.10
CA GLY A 480 -19.25 -30.56 19.27
C GLY A 480 -19.42 -29.49 18.18
N GLU A 481 -19.86 -29.94 16.97
CA GLU A 481 -20.16 -29.02 15.86
C GLU A 481 -21.22 -27.98 16.23
N VAL A 482 -22.26 -28.42 16.96
CA VAL A 482 -23.34 -27.53 17.38
C VAL A 482 -22.85 -26.57 18.47
N ALA A 483 -22.06 -27.05 19.43
CA ALA A 483 -21.49 -26.23 20.47
C ALA A 483 -20.51 -25.17 19.90
N TYR A 484 -19.67 -25.56 18.95
CA TYR A 484 -18.78 -24.67 18.22
C TYR A 484 -19.55 -23.64 17.41
N ALA A 485 -20.58 -24.04 16.66
CA ALA A 485 -21.39 -23.13 15.86
C ALA A 485 -22.18 -22.12 16.70
N LEU A 486 -22.53 -22.48 17.94
CA LEU A 486 -23.23 -21.60 18.89
C LEU A 486 -22.31 -20.75 19.78
N ASP A 487 -20.98 -20.95 19.65
CA ASP A 487 -20.04 -20.12 20.38
C ASP A 487 -20.13 -18.65 19.94
N PRO A 488 -20.11 -17.69 20.89
CA PRO A 488 -20.33 -16.28 20.60
C PRO A 488 -19.34 -15.67 19.62
N VAL A 489 -18.05 -16.06 19.64
CA VAL A 489 -17.03 -15.57 18.66
C VAL A 489 -17.27 -16.22 17.32
N THR A 490 -17.59 -17.54 17.27
CA THR A 490 -17.96 -18.22 16.02
C THR A 490 -19.16 -17.55 15.36
N LEU A 491 -20.22 -17.30 16.12
CA LEU A 491 -21.44 -16.61 15.65
C LEU A 491 -21.15 -15.22 15.13
N LEU A 492 -20.33 -14.42 15.84
CA LEU A 492 -19.95 -13.07 15.42
C LEU A 492 -19.17 -13.13 14.09
N ALA A 493 -18.11 -13.92 14.06
CA ALA A 493 -17.24 -14.01 12.87
C ALA A 493 -17.99 -14.57 11.64
N PHE A 494 -18.86 -15.56 11.84
CA PHE A 494 -19.71 -16.13 10.79
C PHE A 494 -20.74 -15.11 10.29
N SER A 495 -21.47 -14.45 11.21
CA SER A 495 -22.49 -13.45 10.84
C SER A 495 -21.90 -12.31 10.03
N VAL A 496 -20.77 -11.75 10.46
CA VAL A 496 -20.11 -10.66 9.73
C VAL A 496 -19.70 -11.09 8.33
N ARG A 497 -19.14 -12.30 8.17
CA ARG A 497 -18.74 -12.83 6.85
C ARG A 497 -19.95 -13.06 5.93
N GLU A 498 -21.03 -13.65 6.42
CA GLU A 498 -22.23 -13.93 5.63
C GLU A 498 -22.97 -12.65 5.25
N ASP A 499 -23.05 -11.66 6.14
CA ASP A 499 -23.59 -10.34 5.81
C ASP A 499 -22.74 -9.65 4.72
N MET A 500 -21.41 -9.63 4.86
CA MET A 500 -20.52 -9.06 3.86
C MET A 500 -20.65 -9.78 2.50
N LYS A 501 -20.78 -11.10 2.50
CA LYS A 501 -20.99 -11.90 1.32
C LYS A 501 -22.34 -11.59 0.64
N THR A 502 -23.39 -11.41 1.41
CA THR A 502 -24.72 -11.02 0.94
C THR A 502 -24.70 -9.65 0.28
N ILE A 503 -24.09 -8.66 0.94
CA ILE A 503 -23.91 -7.31 0.41
C ILE A 503 -23.04 -7.33 -0.86
N SER A 504 -21.94 -8.06 -0.85
CA SER A 504 -21.07 -8.22 -2.03
C SER A 504 -21.80 -8.86 -3.20
N LYS A 505 -22.63 -9.87 -2.94
CA LYS A 505 -23.46 -10.50 -3.98
C LYS A 505 -24.44 -9.50 -4.59
N ALA A 506 -25.13 -8.70 -3.78
CA ALA A 506 -26.05 -7.68 -4.24
C ALA A 506 -25.33 -6.58 -5.06
N LEU A 507 -24.13 -6.15 -4.64
CA LEU A 507 -23.31 -5.21 -5.39
C LEU A 507 -22.83 -5.81 -6.72
N SER A 508 -22.53 -7.10 -6.78
CA SER A 508 -22.06 -7.76 -7.99
C SER A 508 -23.07 -7.76 -9.15
N GLU A 509 -24.34 -7.53 -8.87
CA GLU A 509 -25.38 -7.33 -9.91
C GLU A 509 -25.11 -6.07 -10.74
N TYR A 510 -24.48 -5.06 -10.15
CA TYR A 510 -24.06 -3.82 -10.82
C TYR A 510 -22.69 -3.93 -11.48
N ASP A 511 -21.79 -4.77 -10.95
CA ASP A 511 -20.37 -4.79 -11.32
C ASP A 511 -20.13 -5.00 -12.81
N ARG A 512 -20.92 -5.87 -13.44
CA ARG A 512 -20.82 -6.17 -14.87
C ARG A 512 -21.10 -4.94 -15.74
N ASP A 513 -22.25 -4.34 -15.56
CA ASP A 513 -22.71 -3.25 -16.40
C ASP A 513 -21.93 -1.97 -16.10
N PHE A 514 -21.52 -1.80 -14.85
CA PHE A 514 -20.63 -0.72 -14.43
C PHE A 514 -19.26 -0.80 -15.10
N ALA A 515 -18.62 -1.98 -15.06
CA ALA A 515 -17.32 -2.19 -15.69
C ALA A 515 -17.36 -2.01 -17.22
N LEU A 516 -18.44 -2.49 -17.87
CA LEU A 516 -18.65 -2.28 -19.30
C LEU A 516 -18.86 -0.80 -19.64
N ALA A 517 -19.65 -0.08 -18.85
CA ALA A 517 -19.87 1.35 -19.05
C ALA A 517 -18.56 2.14 -18.86
N ARG A 518 -17.76 1.84 -17.84
CA ARG A 518 -16.44 2.46 -17.64
C ARG A 518 -15.48 2.16 -18.79
N ARG A 519 -15.45 0.92 -19.28
CA ARG A 519 -14.65 0.56 -20.46
C ARG A 519 -15.04 1.38 -21.69
N THR A 520 -16.35 1.53 -21.95
CA THR A 520 -16.87 2.33 -23.06
C THR A 520 -16.52 3.81 -22.90
N LEU A 521 -16.65 4.36 -21.69
CA LEU A 521 -16.23 5.73 -21.39
C LEU A 521 -14.75 5.93 -21.73
N LEU A 522 -13.85 5.04 -21.24
CA LEU A 522 -12.41 5.13 -21.50
C LEU A 522 -12.07 4.92 -22.97
N GLN A 523 -12.81 4.09 -23.70
CA GLN A 523 -12.65 3.98 -25.15
C GLN A 523 -12.95 5.31 -25.84
N GLY A 524 -14.03 5.99 -25.46
CA GLY A 524 -14.37 7.31 -25.98
C GLY A 524 -13.31 8.36 -25.69
N MET A 525 -12.71 8.33 -24.49
CA MET A 525 -11.62 9.21 -24.11
C MET A 525 -10.36 8.94 -24.96
N LEU A 526 -10.01 7.67 -25.18
CA LEU A 526 -8.88 7.28 -26.03
C LEU A 526 -9.07 7.73 -27.49
N GLU A 527 -10.27 7.64 -28.01
CA GLU A 527 -10.58 8.10 -29.37
C GLU A 527 -10.58 9.63 -29.47
N MET A 528 -11.03 10.33 -28.43
CA MET A 528 -11.10 11.79 -28.40
C MET A 528 -9.73 12.44 -28.27
N ASP A 529 -8.92 11.98 -27.30
CA ASP A 529 -7.66 12.63 -26.93
C ASP A 529 -6.42 11.91 -27.49
N GLY A 530 -6.55 10.64 -27.89
CA GLY A 530 -5.44 9.80 -28.33
C GLY A 530 -4.63 9.24 -27.16
N GLU A 531 -4.06 8.05 -27.34
CA GLU A 531 -3.32 7.33 -26.28
C GLU A 531 -2.07 8.10 -25.78
N MET A 532 -1.44 8.88 -26.66
CA MET A 532 -0.25 9.69 -26.32
C MET A 532 -0.56 10.86 -25.36
N ASN A 533 -1.82 11.25 -25.24
CA ASN A 533 -2.27 12.37 -24.41
C ASN A 533 -3.03 11.92 -23.16
N LEU A 534 -3.26 10.62 -23.00
CA LEU A 534 -3.93 10.03 -21.84
C LEU A 534 -2.96 9.14 -21.05
N TRP A 535 -2.83 9.41 -19.76
CA TRP A 535 -2.06 8.56 -18.86
C TRP A 535 -2.98 7.51 -18.25
N PRO A 536 -2.66 6.22 -18.38
CA PRO A 536 -3.47 5.18 -17.77
C PRO A 536 -3.38 5.23 -16.25
N ASP A 537 -4.48 4.93 -15.57
CA ASP A 537 -4.50 4.78 -14.13
C ASP A 537 -3.44 3.79 -13.65
N ALA A 538 -2.90 4.03 -12.48
CA ALA A 538 -1.93 3.16 -11.82
C ALA A 538 -2.58 1.82 -11.43
N ASN A 539 -1.83 0.72 -11.57
CA ASN A 539 -2.29 -0.65 -11.33
C ASN A 539 -1.19 -1.60 -10.85
N LEU A 540 -0.18 -1.08 -10.12
CA LEU A 540 1.01 -1.80 -9.63
C LEU A 540 1.94 -2.31 -10.75
N THR A 541 1.93 -1.68 -11.90
CA THR A 541 2.91 -1.92 -12.96
C THR A 541 3.99 -0.86 -12.98
N LEU A 542 5.13 -1.18 -13.61
CA LEU A 542 6.25 -0.24 -13.72
C LEU A 542 5.82 1.00 -14.51
N ARG A 543 6.02 2.17 -13.92
CA ARG A 543 5.70 3.48 -14.49
C ARG A 543 6.82 4.46 -14.26
N TYR A 544 6.89 5.50 -15.07
CA TYR A 544 7.73 6.65 -14.81
C TYR A 544 6.93 7.95 -14.78
N THR A 545 7.42 8.88 -14.00
CA THR A 545 6.92 10.27 -13.91
C THR A 545 8.11 11.21 -13.92
N PHE A 546 7.93 12.40 -14.42
CA PHE A 546 9.01 13.40 -14.47
C PHE A 546 8.49 14.76 -14.03
N GLY A 547 9.40 15.60 -13.58
CA GLY A 547 9.08 16.92 -13.07
C GLY A 547 10.33 17.73 -12.76
N LYS A 548 10.20 18.62 -11.79
CA LYS A 548 11.27 19.50 -11.31
C LYS A 548 11.29 19.49 -9.79
N ILE A 549 12.46 19.76 -9.22
CA ILE A 549 12.58 20.13 -7.82
C ILE A 549 12.00 21.54 -7.67
N GLN A 550 10.91 21.67 -6.92
CA GLN A 550 10.19 22.95 -6.85
C GLN A 550 9.37 23.06 -5.58
N GLY A 551 9.55 24.16 -4.86
CA GLY A 551 8.67 24.59 -3.78
C GLY A 551 7.25 24.92 -4.28
N TYR A 552 6.35 25.34 -3.40
CA TYR A 552 4.96 25.64 -3.76
C TYR A 552 4.30 26.61 -2.77
N VAL A 553 3.16 27.15 -3.19
CA VAL A 553 2.31 28.06 -2.39
C VAL A 553 1.04 27.31 -1.98
N PRO A 554 0.95 26.73 -0.78
CA PRO A 554 -0.21 25.94 -0.35
C PRO A 554 -1.44 26.80 -0.07
N ARG A 555 -1.23 28.07 0.30
CA ARG A 555 -2.29 29.04 0.63
C ARG A 555 -1.73 30.47 0.56
N ASP A 556 -2.64 31.45 0.65
CA ASP A 556 -2.28 32.88 0.63
C ASP A 556 -1.17 33.20 1.61
N ASN A 557 -0.16 33.92 1.10
CA ASN A 557 1.00 34.42 1.84
C ASN A 557 1.87 33.35 2.55
N VAL A 558 1.85 32.08 2.06
CA VAL A 558 2.72 30.98 2.53
C VAL A 558 3.47 30.39 1.36
N TYR A 559 4.80 30.39 1.45
CA TYR A 559 5.66 29.69 0.50
C TYR A 559 6.44 28.58 1.21
N TYR A 560 6.39 27.39 0.67
CA TYR A 560 7.19 26.25 1.09
C TYR A 560 8.36 26.03 0.13
N GLY A 561 9.58 26.14 0.68
CA GLY A 561 10.81 25.87 -0.08
C GLY A 561 10.93 24.41 -0.51
N ALA A 562 11.73 24.16 -1.52
CA ALA A 562 11.88 22.84 -2.12
C ALA A 562 12.78 21.87 -1.32
N GLN A 563 13.49 22.34 -0.29
CA GLN A 563 14.46 21.53 0.45
C GLN A 563 14.44 21.85 1.94
N THR A 564 14.52 20.80 2.78
CA THR A 564 14.72 20.89 4.23
C THR A 564 16.14 20.52 4.62
N THR A 565 16.56 20.89 5.82
CA THR A 565 17.90 20.61 6.35
C THR A 565 17.83 20.05 7.78
N MET A 566 18.95 19.56 8.28
CA MET A 566 19.05 19.09 9.68
C MET A 566 18.74 20.17 10.71
N ASP A 567 18.79 21.46 10.34
CA ASP A 567 18.35 22.53 11.23
C ASP A 567 16.90 22.30 11.67
N GLY A 568 16.01 21.91 10.74
CA GLY A 568 14.62 21.63 11.06
C GLY A 568 14.40 20.33 11.86
N ILE A 569 15.34 19.37 11.83
CA ILE A 569 15.34 18.25 12.78
C ILE A 569 15.53 18.77 14.18
N MET A 570 16.54 19.66 14.38
CA MET A 570 16.85 20.24 15.68
C MET A 570 15.77 21.18 16.21
N GLU A 571 15.06 21.88 15.31
CA GLU A 571 13.91 22.72 15.67
C GLU A 571 12.71 21.90 16.19
N LYS A 572 12.55 20.67 15.70
CA LYS A 572 11.48 19.75 16.09
C LYS A 572 11.87 18.82 17.23
N TRP A 573 13.15 18.75 17.58
CA TRP A 573 13.66 17.84 18.60
C TRP A 573 12.97 18.04 19.95
N ASP A 574 12.42 16.95 20.49
CA ASP A 574 11.78 16.90 21.81
C ASP A 574 11.96 15.50 22.40
N ASP A 575 12.81 15.37 23.42
CA ASP A 575 13.10 14.09 24.09
C ASP A 575 11.90 13.52 24.84
N ALA A 576 10.88 14.32 25.13
CA ALA A 576 9.64 13.84 25.74
C ALA A 576 8.66 13.25 24.72
N SER A 577 8.89 13.48 23.42
CA SER A 577 8.07 12.98 22.35
C SER A 577 8.61 11.68 21.76
N PRO A 578 7.82 10.61 21.68
CA PRO A 578 8.24 9.37 21.01
C PRO A 578 8.42 9.53 19.50
N GLU A 579 7.94 10.63 18.90
CA GLU A 579 8.01 10.89 17.47
C GLU A 579 9.17 11.82 17.09
N PHE A 580 9.65 12.67 18.03
CA PHE A 580 10.65 13.71 17.79
C PHE A 580 11.91 13.56 18.63
N TYR A 581 12.09 12.45 19.38
CA TYR A 581 13.33 12.21 20.13
C TYR A 581 14.51 11.97 19.19
N LEU A 582 15.72 12.29 19.67
CA LEU A 582 16.97 12.02 18.97
C LEU A 582 17.94 11.21 19.84
N LEU A 583 18.65 10.27 19.20
CA LEU A 583 19.77 9.63 19.86
C LEU A 583 20.99 10.58 19.93
N PRO A 584 21.80 10.52 21.01
CA PRO A 584 22.92 11.43 21.22
C PRO A 584 23.87 11.54 20.02
N LYS A 585 24.12 10.44 19.32
CA LYS A 585 25.01 10.43 18.15
C LYS A 585 24.50 11.31 16.99
N VAL A 586 23.17 11.43 16.81
CA VAL A 586 22.57 12.32 15.79
C VAL A 586 22.82 13.79 16.17
N VAL A 587 22.64 14.11 17.47
CA VAL A 587 22.89 15.45 18.02
C VAL A 587 24.37 15.82 17.89
N ASP A 588 25.27 14.89 18.22
CA ASP A 588 26.73 15.08 18.11
C ASP A 588 27.16 15.37 16.66
N ILE A 589 26.66 14.61 15.69
CA ILE A 589 26.93 14.84 14.25
C ILE A 589 26.50 16.25 13.85
N TYR A 590 25.33 16.71 14.29
CA TYR A 590 24.85 18.05 13.99
C TYR A 590 25.67 19.14 14.68
N CYS A 591 25.89 19.04 15.99
CA CYS A 591 26.59 20.05 16.78
C CYS A 591 28.04 20.24 16.34
N ASN A 592 28.72 19.14 15.96
CA ASN A 592 30.08 19.16 15.45
C ASN A 592 30.16 19.48 13.96
N LYS A 593 29.00 19.61 13.25
CA LYS A 593 28.92 19.77 11.81
C LYS A 593 29.71 18.70 11.04
N ASP A 594 29.70 17.45 11.55
CA ASP A 594 30.41 16.32 10.93
C ASP A 594 29.62 15.80 9.73
N PHE A 595 29.40 16.68 8.77
CA PHE A 595 28.63 16.37 7.53
C PHE A 595 29.54 15.89 6.39
N GLY A 596 30.88 16.04 6.55
CA GLY A 596 31.85 15.68 5.50
C GLY A 596 31.53 16.37 4.17
N ARG A 597 31.65 15.62 3.09
CA ARG A 597 31.38 16.13 1.71
C ARG A 597 29.89 16.18 1.34
N TRP A 598 28.99 15.78 2.24
CA TRP A 598 27.55 15.70 1.97
C TRP A 598 26.80 17.01 2.19
N ALA A 599 27.44 17.98 2.86
CA ALA A 599 26.86 19.29 3.11
C ALA A 599 26.64 20.10 1.82
N LEU A 600 25.65 20.98 1.87
CA LEU A 600 25.45 22.03 0.87
C LEU A 600 26.62 23.05 0.91
N PRO A 601 26.84 23.85 -0.16
CA PRO A 601 27.89 24.86 -0.16
C PRO A 601 27.79 25.91 0.97
N ASN A 602 26.57 26.09 1.54
CA ASN A 602 26.33 26.97 2.68
C ASN A 602 26.60 26.30 4.06
N GLY A 603 27.11 25.08 4.07
CA GLY A 603 27.43 24.29 5.26
C GLY A 603 26.24 23.63 5.96
N LYS A 604 25.03 23.73 5.42
CA LYS A 604 23.85 23.03 5.93
C LYS A 604 23.76 21.62 5.37
N MET A 605 23.21 20.70 6.14
CA MET A 605 22.99 19.31 5.72
C MET A 605 21.57 19.13 5.17
N PRO A 606 21.38 18.83 3.88
CA PRO A 606 20.04 18.61 3.32
C PRO A 606 19.44 17.33 3.88
N VAL A 607 18.10 17.28 3.99
CA VAL A 607 17.38 16.08 4.50
C VAL A 607 16.34 15.61 3.50
N ASN A 608 15.34 16.43 3.21
CA ASN A 608 14.29 16.08 2.25
C ASN A 608 14.15 17.15 1.16
N ILE A 609 13.64 16.73 0.02
CA ILE A 609 13.31 17.58 -1.13
C ILE A 609 11.91 17.28 -1.63
N VAL A 610 11.31 18.23 -2.33
CA VAL A 610 10.02 18.02 -2.99
C VAL A 610 10.11 18.24 -4.49
N ALA A 611 9.39 17.41 -5.24
CA ALA A 611 9.33 17.45 -6.69
C ALA A 611 7.89 17.46 -7.22
N THR A 612 7.72 18.00 -8.43
CA THR A 612 6.43 18.00 -9.14
C THR A 612 6.12 16.65 -9.83
N THR A 613 6.73 15.56 -9.38
CA THR A 613 6.43 14.22 -9.86
C THR A 613 5.09 13.74 -9.30
N HIS A 614 4.34 13.00 -10.11
CA HIS A 614 3.07 12.41 -9.68
C HIS A 614 3.31 11.02 -9.08
N THR A 615 2.97 10.84 -7.80
CA THR A 615 3.15 9.59 -7.06
C THR A 615 1.88 9.16 -6.33
N THR A 616 1.74 7.88 -6.04
CA THR A 616 0.72 7.30 -5.18
C THR A 616 1.32 6.17 -4.33
N GLY A 617 0.52 5.56 -3.45
CA GLY A 617 0.93 4.38 -2.70
C GLY A 617 1.51 3.30 -3.62
N GLY A 618 2.66 2.72 -3.25
CA GLY A 618 3.47 1.84 -4.12
C GLY A 618 4.73 2.52 -4.66
N ASN A 619 4.73 3.86 -4.81
CA ASN A 619 5.94 4.64 -5.11
C ASN A 619 6.88 4.81 -3.91
N SER A 620 6.52 4.35 -2.72
CA SER A 620 7.44 4.26 -1.58
C SER A 620 8.69 3.46 -1.97
N GLY A 621 9.88 4.06 -1.82
CA GLY A 621 11.15 3.49 -2.24
C GLY A 621 11.50 3.71 -3.72
N SER A 622 10.72 4.48 -4.47
CA SER A 622 11.03 4.76 -5.89
C SER A 622 12.25 5.67 -6.02
N PRO A 623 13.23 5.33 -6.90
CA PRO A 623 14.37 6.18 -7.16
C PRO A 623 13.95 7.47 -7.86
N LEU A 624 14.43 8.61 -7.35
CA LEU A 624 14.44 9.87 -8.07
C LEU A 624 15.81 10.02 -8.73
N VAL A 625 15.84 10.17 -10.05
CA VAL A 625 17.08 10.34 -10.81
C VAL A 625 17.11 11.72 -11.48
N ASN A 626 18.32 12.25 -11.67
CA ASN A 626 18.53 13.46 -12.44
C ASN A 626 18.48 13.19 -13.97
N GLY A 627 18.69 14.22 -14.79
CA GLY A 627 18.65 14.09 -16.24
C GLY A 627 19.69 13.15 -16.86
N LYS A 628 20.67 12.68 -16.08
CA LYS A 628 21.70 11.70 -16.52
C LYS A 628 21.40 10.28 -16.03
N GLY A 629 20.34 10.05 -15.25
CA GLY A 629 20.01 8.76 -14.65
C GLY A 629 20.75 8.48 -13.33
N GLU A 630 21.38 9.48 -12.71
CA GLU A 630 22.05 9.34 -11.43
C GLU A 630 21.03 9.48 -10.29
N LEU A 631 21.07 8.60 -9.28
CA LEU A 631 20.19 8.62 -8.11
C LEU A 631 20.43 9.87 -7.26
N VAL A 632 19.41 10.68 -7.04
CA VAL A 632 19.47 11.91 -6.25
C VAL A 632 18.57 11.87 -5.03
N GLY A 633 17.68 10.90 -4.93
CA GLY A 633 16.80 10.72 -3.77
C GLY A 633 15.91 9.51 -3.87
N ILE A 634 15.21 9.21 -2.79
CA ILE A 634 14.26 8.11 -2.65
C ILE A 634 12.90 8.66 -2.24
N ASN A 635 11.88 8.38 -3.01
CA ASN A 635 10.51 8.79 -2.69
C ASN A 635 9.97 8.01 -1.50
N PHE A 636 9.31 8.70 -0.56
CA PHE A 636 8.68 8.02 0.57
C PHE A 636 7.28 8.52 0.92
N ASP A 637 6.91 9.75 0.48
CA ASP A 637 5.62 10.34 0.81
C ASP A 637 5.19 11.39 -0.23
N ARG A 638 4.09 12.06 0.00
CA ARG A 638 3.62 13.25 -0.72
C ARG A 638 3.02 14.25 0.25
N ASN A 639 2.97 15.53 -0.13
CA ASN A 639 2.45 16.60 0.71
C ASN A 639 0.93 16.49 0.90
N TRP A 640 0.40 17.21 1.91
CA TRP A 640 -1.03 17.21 2.24
C TRP A 640 -1.92 17.61 1.07
N GLU A 641 -1.52 18.63 0.33
CA GLU A 641 -2.22 19.08 -0.87
C GLU A 641 -2.19 18.06 -2.00
N GLY A 642 -1.22 17.16 -1.97
CA GLY A 642 -1.05 16.08 -2.93
C GLY A 642 -1.88 14.83 -2.66
N VAL A 643 -2.51 14.70 -1.49
CA VAL A 643 -3.26 13.49 -1.10
C VAL A 643 -4.42 13.20 -2.05
N GLY A 644 -5.04 14.23 -2.64
CA GLY A 644 -6.10 14.08 -3.66
C GLY A 644 -5.61 13.64 -5.04
N GLY A 645 -4.30 13.54 -5.26
CA GLY A 645 -3.69 13.22 -6.56
C GLY A 645 -4.06 11.88 -7.18
N ASP A 646 -4.64 10.97 -6.39
CA ASP A 646 -5.15 9.70 -6.90
C ASP A 646 -6.45 9.88 -7.73
N ILE A 647 -7.14 11.01 -7.58
CA ILE A 647 -8.34 11.38 -8.34
C ILE A 647 -8.01 12.44 -9.38
N GLU A 648 -7.27 13.48 -8.98
CA GLU A 648 -6.88 14.57 -9.87
C GLU A 648 -5.49 15.09 -9.50
N TYR A 649 -4.56 15.07 -10.47
CA TYR A 649 -3.22 15.59 -10.29
C TYR A 649 -3.14 17.07 -10.66
N LEU A 650 -2.84 17.91 -9.67
CA LEU A 650 -2.69 19.36 -9.82
C LEU A 650 -1.24 19.78 -9.52
N PRO A 651 -0.40 20.00 -10.53
CA PRO A 651 1.05 20.24 -10.38
C PRO A 651 1.39 21.51 -9.59
N ASP A 652 0.48 22.47 -9.46
CA ASP A 652 0.70 23.71 -8.69
C ASP A 652 0.77 23.45 -7.19
N TYR A 653 0.09 22.43 -6.68
CA TYR A 653 -0.04 22.13 -5.25
C TYR A 653 0.62 20.80 -4.84
N GLN A 654 0.64 19.81 -5.72
CA GLN A 654 1.04 18.45 -5.38
C GLN A 654 2.54 18.28 -5.50
N ARG A 655 3.14 17.68 -4.47
CA ARG A 655 4.56 17.38 -4.40
C ARG A 655 4.78 15.97 -3.87
N SER A 656 5.67 15.24 -4.54
CA SER A 656 6.29 14.06 -3.94
C SER A 656 7.31 14.50 -2.91
N ILE A 657 7.37 13.82 -1.76
CA ILE A 657 8.35 14.05 -0.70
C ILE A 657 9.43 12.97 -0.81
N ILE A 658 10.68 13.41 -0.92
CA ILE A 658 11.80 12.58 -1.30
C ILE A 658 12.92 12.77 -0.28
N LEU A 659 13.52 11.67 0.16
CA LEU A 659 14.76 11.68 0.92
C LEU A 659 15.90 12.12 0.02
N ASP A 660 16.62 13.19 0.36
CA ASP A 660 17.84 13.59 -0.34
C ASP A 660 18.92 12.51 -0.13
N VAL A 661 19.48 12.01 -1.21
CA VAL A 661 20.44 10.90 -1.14
C VAL A 661 21.68 11.24 -0.31
N ARG A 662 22.04 12.52 -0.20
CA ARG A 662 23.18 12.97 0.63
C ARG A 662 22.93 12.74 2.11
N TYR A 663 21.67 12.84 2.59
CA TYR A 663 21.34 12.50 3.97
C TYR A 663 21.45 10.99 4.23
N LEU A 664 21.01 10.17 3.28
CA LEU A 664 21.21 8.72 3.32
C LEU A 664 22.71 8.39 3.41
N LEU A 665 23.52 9.00 2.53
CA LEU A 665 24.98 8.80 2.53
C LEU A 665 25.63 9.28 3.83
N LEU A 666 25.20 10.42 4.40
CA LEU A 666 25.66 10.86 5.73
C LEU A 666 25.35 9.82 6.80
N VAL A 667 24.14 9.27 6.81
CA VAL A 667 23.73 8.29 7.82
C VAL A 667 24.52 7.00 7.68
N LEU A 668 24.77 6.51 6.46
CA LEU A 668 25.62 5.35 6.21
C LEU A 668 27.07 5.60 6.64
N ASP A 669 27.64 6.74 6.27
CA ASP A 669 29.05 7.12 6.54
C ASP A 669 29.27 7.43 8.03
N LYS A 670 28.55 8.40 8.57
CA LYS A 670 28.82 8.97 9.90
C LYS A 670 28.06 8.29 11.02
N TYR A 671 26.79 7.97 10.80
CA TYR A 671 25.98 7.36 11.85
C TYR A 671 26.24 5.85 11.98
N LEU A 672 26.12 5.09 10.89
CA LEU A 672 26.30 3.63 10.89
C LEU A 672 27.76 3.20 10.76
N GLY A 673 28.66 4.05 10.25
CA GLY A 673 30.05 3.68 9.97
C GLY A 673 30.16 2.57 8.92
N ALA A 674 29.32 2.62 7.91
CA ALA A 674 29.15 1.56 6.92
C ALA A 674 30.20 1.61 5.80
N ASP A 675 31.48 1.62 6.15
CA ASP A 675 32.62 1.74 5.21
C ASP A 675 32.58 0.76 4.04
N ARG A 676 32.10 -0.47 4.28
CA ARG A 676 31.93 -1.48 3.24
C ARG A 676 30.96 -1.02 2.18
N LEU A 677 29.81 -0.50 2.60
CA LEU A 677 28.77 -0.01 1.68
C LEU A 677 29.23 1.24 0.93
N MET A 678 29.90 2.17 1.64
CA MET A 678 30.45 3.37 1.03
C MET A 678 31.49 3.08 -0.06
N LYS A 679 32.24 1.97 0.06
CA LYS A 679 33.19 1.51 -0.97
C LYS A 679 32.52 0.73 -2.10
N GLU A 680 31.36 0.12 -1.85
CA GLU A 680 30.61 -0.66 -2.83
C GLU A 680 29.79 0.23 -3.76
N LEU A 681 29.32 1.38 -3.29
CA LEU A 681 28.53 2.33 -4.06
C LEU A 681 29.36 3.06 -5.11
N ASP A 682 28.85 3.20 -6.33
CA ASP A 682 29.42 4.05 -7.39
C ASP A 682 28.89 5.49 -7.19
N ILE A 683 29.63 6.27 -6.38
CA ILE A 683 29.26 7.65 -6.05
C ILE A 683 29.90 8.60 -7.04
N VAL A 684 29.08 9.37 -7.76
CA VAL A 684 29.49 10.37 -8.77
C VAL A 684 29.49 11.76 -8.15
N GLU A 685 30.59 12.51 -8.42
CA GLU A 685 30.78 13.89 -7.95
C GLU A 685 30.51 14.93 -9.04
#